data_09080cd67a24b5c6b3b4f21ff19c9f31
#
_entry.id   09080cd67a24b5c6b3b4f21ff19c9f31
#
_cell.length_a   1.000
_cell.length_b   1.000
_cell.length_c   1.000
_cell.angle_alpha   90.00
_cell.angle_beta   90.00
_cell.angle_gamma   90.00
#
_symmetry.space_group_name_H-M   'P 1'
#
loop_
_entity.id
_entity.type
_entity.pdbx_description
1 polymer ?
#
loop_
_entity_poly.entity_id
_entity_poly.type
_entity_poly.pdbx_seq_one_letter_code
_entity_poly.pdbx_strand_id
1 'polypeptide(L)'
;MDRAGMGTLESVEWSDPRSAPTEELANACCVAGMLSGRWTAGHRGGAVMSGSQRTHTFADRHIGPDASDITEMLRVVGHGSLDALIHDTVPASILRAAPLQIPAAKSEADVATALREMAARNTPLKSFIGMGYHNTITPPVIKRNILENPAWYTAYTPYQPEIAQGRLEALINFQTAICDLTGMEIANASLLDEGTAAAEAVTLAHAVGSVADGNLLLIDVDTHPQTIDVLKTRTEPLGIALLIAPVTELLARAAAPAEGERPFALLISNPGSSGAARSIRADVEAAHAAKLLVIVATDPLAAVLMESAGAQGADVVIGSSQRFGVPMGNGGPHAAFMATRDAFKRSLPGRLVGVSVDADGSPAYRLTLQTREQHIRREKATSNICTAQVLLAVIASMYVAWHGPDGLRAIAERVHAHAARLAAGVRGVSGLKLRHEHFFDAIAIETGGAARADELLAAAASAGFELRRLDATGIGLACDELTSDADVASLLKVLGASGAGAGAAADSLPAVLRRSDAILTHPVFTLHRSESEMLRYIFRLAEKDVSLTRSMIPLGSCTMKLNATTEMEAIGHPGFANVHPFSDPSRLPGYAQLTSDLEAWLAEITGFAAVSLQPNAGSQGEYAGLLAIRRWHHSRNEAQRTVCLIPSSAHGTNPASAVMAGFRVVVVACDDHGNVDMNDLTAKIAEHAAVLGALMVTYPSTHGVFEESIREICDAVHAAGGLVYMDGANMNAQVGLSQPGAFGADVCHLNLHKTFAIPHGGGGPGMGPIGVVERLAPFLPGIGLGEEGRVSSAPYGSASILPISWAYIAALGAEGVRAATEIAILNANYMAARLRDAFSILYTGRTGTVAHECILDLRPLTQESGVTVEDVAKRLMDFGFHAPTMSWPVAGTLMLEPTESESKAELDRYIDALRAIREEARAIASGSVPLEQSALRNAPHTASDLLRSDWARPYAREQGAFPLSWVKARKYWPPVRRIDNVHGDRNVVCACLPVDAYAEASGETALLGARS
;
A
#
# COMPACT_ATOMS: atom_id res chain seq x y z
N MET A 1 53.13 -32.24 39.05
CA MET A 1 54.29 -31.39 39.25
C MET A 1 54.01 -30.08 38.51
N ASP A 2 53.84 -28.91 39.05
CA ASP A 2 53.81 -28.43 40.44
C ASP A 2 52.86 -27.19 40.48
N ARG A 3 52.38 -26.96 41.70
CA ARG A 3 51.51 -25.88 42.14
C ARG A 3 52.23 -24.52 42.19
N ALA A 4 51.51 -23.46 41.96
CA ALA A 4 51.41 -22.17 42.73
C ALA A 4 51.05 -21.06 41.75
N GLY A 5 50.18 -20.07 41.99
CA GLY A 5 49.68 -19.52 43.20
C GLY A 5 48.38 -18.75 43.02
N MET A 6 47.57 -18.92 44.05
CA MET A 6 46.35 -18.14 44.27
C MET A 6 46.69 -16.74 44.74
N GLY A 7 46.20 -15.72 44.00
CA GLY A 7 46.13 -14.33 44.49
C GLY A 7 44.69 -14.01 44.90
N THR A 8 44.55 -13.61 46.14
CA THR A 8 43.30 -13.28 46.80
C THR A 8 42.65 -12.03 46.21
N LEU A 9 41.35 -12.10 45.87
CA LEU A 9 40.47 -10.97 45.54
C LEU A 9 40.07 -10.28 46.85
N GLU A 10 40.54 -9.03 47.02
CA GLU A 10 40.03 -8.14 48.03
C GLU A 10 38.65 -7.64 47.64
N SER A 11 37.72 -7.72 48.62
CA SER A 11 36.35 -7.20 48.55
C SER A 11 36.34 -5.65 48.47
N VAL A 12 35.75 -5.10 47.44
CA VAL A 12 35.41 -3.66 47.38
C VAL A 12 34.03 -3.49 48.03
N GLU A 13 33.99 -2.86 49.17
CA GLU A 13 32.77 -2.42 49.83
C GLU A 13 32.14 -1.26 49.03
N TRP A 14 30.85 -1.35 48.75
CA TRP A 14 30.03 -0.27 48.18
C TRP A 14 29.60 0.68 49.31
N SER A 15 30.11 1.91 49.33
CA SER A 15 29.61 2.97 50.21
C SER A 15 28.41 3.68 49.61
N ASP A 16 27.44 3.99 50.45
CA ASP A 16 26.14 4.65 50.23
C ASP A 16 26.27 6.03 49.46
N PRO A 17 25.49 6.26 48.37
CA PRO A 17 25.63 7.50 47.56
C PRO A 17 24.80 8.67 48.07
N ARG A 18 24.75 8.96 49.36
CA ARG A 18 23.96 10.08 49.95
C ARG A 18 24.79 11.20 50.57
N SER A 19 25.95 11.55 50.03
CA SER A 19 26.64 12.76 50.46
C SER A 19 27.61 13.28 49.39
N ALA A 20 27.12 14.04 48.44
CA ALA A 20 27.92 14.98 47.66
C ALA A 20 27.06 16.14 47.19
N PRO A 21 27.59 17.40 47.15
CA PRO A 21 26.80 18.59 46.94
C PRO A 21 26.38 18.80 45.49
N THR A 22 25.21 19.41 45.35
CA THR A 22 24.39 19.62 44.11
C THR A 22 24.93 20.63 43.08
N GLU A 23 26.23 20.85 42.95
CA GLU A 23 26.76 21.85 41.98
C GLU A 23 27.54 21.29 40.79
N GLU A 24 27.89 20.00 40.73
CA GLU A 24 28.67 19.44 39.60
C GLU A 24 27.87 18.71 38.54
N LEU A 25 26.56 18.51 38.69
CA LEU A 25 25.68 17.83 37.72
C LEU A 25 25.03 18.78 36.70
N ALA A 26 25.25 20.09 36.81
CA ALA A 26 24.71 21.08 35.86
C ALA A 26 25.59 21.28 34.61
N ASN A 27 26.81 20.77 34.58
CA ASN A 27 27.77 21.05 33.50
C ASN A 27 27.88 19.95 32.40
N ALA A 28 27.14 18.87 32.49
CA ALA A 28 27.20 17.79 31.50
C ALA A 28 26.20 17.89 30.37
N CYS A 29 25.24 18.83 30.39
CA CYS A 29 24.23 19.03 29.32
C CYS A 29 24.46 20.25 28.41
N CYS A 30 25.59 20.94 28.49
CA CYS A 30 25.84 22.20 27.76
C CYS A 30 26.96 22.10 26.70
N VAL A 31 27.10 20.98 25.98
CA VAL A 31 28.05 20.90 24.85
C VAL A 31 27.35 20.89 23.47
N ALA A 32 26.03 21.10 23.42
CA ALA A 32 25.28 21.18 22.14
C ALA A 32 24.99 22.64 21.66
N GLY A 33 25.53 23.64 22.29
CA GLY A 33 25.13 25.06 22.10
C GLY A 33 26.20 26.04 21.70
N MET A 34 27.28 25.64 21.02
CA MET A 34 28.29 26.60 20.56
C MET A 34 28.62 26.47 19.09
N LEU A 35 27.71 26.88 18.23
CA LEU A 35 28.02 27.35 16.86
C LEU A 35 26.81 28.16 16.33
N SER A 36 26.59 29.36 16.87
CA SER A 36 25.97 30.46 16.13
C SER A 36 25.99 31.75 16.98
N GLY A 37 26.21 32.83 16.32
CA GLY A 37 26.59 34.13 16.85
C GLY A 37 25.67 34.83 17.85
N ARG A 38 26.35 35.56 18.71
CA ARG A 38 25.96 36.73 19.49
C ARG A 38 24.49 37.03 19.76
N TRP A 39 24.09 36.75 20.98
CA TRP A 39 22.90 37.37 21.58
C TRP A 39 23.36 38.53 22.49
N THR A 40 22.97 39.77 22.16
CA THR A 40 23.06 40.91 23.06
C THR A 40 21.76 41.02 23.84
N ALA A 41 21.86 40.86 25.15
CA ALA A 41 20.73 41.04 26.07
C ALA A 41 20.42 42.54 26.21
N GLY A 42 19.27 42.95 25.71
CA GLY A 42 18.66 44.26 25.98
C GLY A 42 17.53 44.13 27.00
N HIS A 43 17.80 44.54 28.24
CA HIS A 43 16.76 44.69 29.26
C HIS A 43 15.78 45.81 28.88
N ARG A 44 14.48 45.46 28.71
CA ARG A 44 13.39 46.40 29.01
C ARG A 44 12.29 45.65 29.74
N GLY A 45 12.00 46.09 30.95
CA GLY A 45 10.95 45.59 31.79
C GLY A 45 9.57 45.86 31.18
N GLY A 46 8.76 44.81 31.17
CA GLY A 46 7.34 44.83 30.83
C GLY A 46 6.64 43.77 31.65
N ALA A 47 5.50 44.13 32.21
CA ALA A 47 4.67 43.44 33.18
C ALA A 47 4.62 41.93 33.02
N VAL A 48 4.77 41.23 34.15
CA VAL A 48 4.46 39.81 34.32
C VAL A 48 2.95 39.62 34.11
N MET A 49 2.56 39.22 32.90
CA MET A 49 1.25 38.62 32.64
C MET A 49 1.29 37.22 33.18
N SER A 50 0.31 36.87 34.02
CA SER A 50 0.09 35.55 34.57
C SER A 50 0.10 34.53 33.44
N GLY A 51 1.06 33.59 33.48
CA GLY A 51 1.18 32.56 32.48
C GLY A 51 -0.05 31.64 32.47
N SER A 52 -0.91 31.79 31.48
CA SER A 52 -1.71 30.68 31.02
C SER A 52 -0.70 29.67 30.42
N GLN A 53 -0.58 28.51 31.02
CA GLN A 53 0.09 27.37 30.40
C GLN A 53 -0.58 27.21 29.01
N ARG A 54 0.13 27.53 27.92
CA ARG A 54 -0.30 27.10 26.58
C ARG A 54 -0.28 25.58 26.61
N THR A 55 -1.44 24.98 26.69
CA THR A 55 -1.61 23.56 26.41
C THR A 55 -1.31 23.41 24.92
N HIS A 56 -0.16 22.83 24.58
CA HIS A 56 0.14 22.50 23.18
C HIS A 56 -0.94 21.53 22.67
N THR A 57 -1.62 21.92 21.62
CA THR A 57 -2.60 21.07 20.92
C THR A 57 -1.86 20.07 20.04
N PHE A 58 -2.56 19.05 19.55
CA PHE A 58 -2.00 18.14 18.56
C PHE A 58 -1.60 18.88 17.27
N ALA A 59 -2.38 19.89 16.85
CA ALA A 59 -2.06 20.74 15.69
C ALA A 59 -0.68 21.42 15.83
N ASP A 60 -0.34 21.93 17.02
CA ASP A 60 0.97 22.54 17.30
C ASP A 60 2.16 21.55 17.19
N ARG A 61 1.89 20.26 17.17
CA ARG A 61 2.90 19.19 17.03
C ARG A 61 2.93 18.57 15.64
N HIS A 62 1.79 18.52 14.97
CA HIS A 62 1.65 17.95 13.63
C HIS A 62 2.09 18.96 12.55
N ILE A 63 1.72 20.24 12.68
CA ILE A 63 2.07 21.29 11.74
C ILE A 63 3.51 21.75 12.02
N GLY A 64 4.36 21.68 11.00
CA GLY A 64 5.80 21.91 11.16
C GLY A 64 6.22 23.37 11.43
N PRO A 65 5.73 24.37 10.65
CA PRO A 65 6.05 25.78 10.88
C PRO A 65 5.34 26.35 12.10
N ASP A 66 6.05 27.06 12.96
CA ASP A 66 5.45 27.82 14.05
C ASP A 66 4.97 29.21 13.57
N ALA A 67 4.33 29.98 14.46
CA ALA A 67 3.81 31.32 14.13
C ALA A 67 4.88 32.30 13.64
N SER A 68 6.12 32.17 14.11
CA SER A 68 7.26 32.96 13.67
C SER A 68 7.71 32.58 12.27
N ASP A 69 7.80 31.26 12.04
CA ASP A 69 8.11 30.69 10.73
C ASP A 69 7.07 31.11 9.69
N ILE A 70 5.76 30.96 10.01
CA ILE A 70 4.66 31.36 9.13
C ILE A 70 4.77 32.84 8.75
N THR A 71 5.06 33.72 9.71
CA THR A 71 5.24 35.16 9.45
C THR A 71 6.40 35.43 8.49
N GLU A 72 7.53 34.75 8.69
CA GLU A 72 8.68 34.88 7.79
C GLU A 72 8.39 34.31 6.39
N MET A 73 7.77 33.15 6.32
CA MET A 73 7.43 32.49 5.07
C MET A 73 6.45 33.34 4.25
N LEU A 74 5.41 33.89 4.87
CA LEU A 74 4.47 34.82 4.22
C LEU A 74 5.18 36.05 3.67
N ARG A 75 6.12 36.63 4.42
CA ARG A 75 6.94 37.76 3.94
C ARG A 75 7.74 37.39 2.70
N VAL A 76 8.31 36.17 2.64
CA VAL A 76 9.06 35.66 1.47
C VAL A 76 8.17 35.47 0.28
N VAL A 77 6.95 34.94 0.51
CA VAL A 77 5.93 34.72 -0.54
C VAL A 77 5.31 36.05 -1.02
N GLY A 78 5.39 37.09 -0.21
CA GLY A 78 4.87 38.44 -0.56
C GLY A 78 3.44 38.70 -0.10
N HIS A 79 2.94 37.97 0.89
CA HIS A 79 1.58 38.11 1.43
C HIS A 79 1.61 38.59 2.88
N GLY A 80 0.60 39.41 3.26
CA GLY A 80 0.48 39.96 4.60
C GLY A 80 -0.16 39.03 5.62
N SER A 81 -0.88 38.02 5.17
CA SER A 81 -1.53 37.02 6.01
C SER A 81 -1.76 35.72 5.26
N LEU A 82 -2.03 34.64 5.99
CA LEU A 82 -2.38 33.33 5.42
C LEU A 82 -3.70 33.42 4.63
N ASP A 83 -4.70 34.11 5.16
CA ASP A 83 -5.96 34.36 4.45
C ASP A 83 -5.74 35.04 3.09
N ALA A 84 -4.85 36.03 3.01
CA ALA A 84 -4.53 36.71 1.76
C ALA A 84 -3.92 35.74 0.74
N LEU A 85 -2.99 34.88 1.17
CA LEU A 85 -2.41 33.84 0.32
C LEU A 85 -3.49 32.85 -0.17
N ILE A 86 -4.40 32.41 0.70
CA ILE A 86 -5.46 31.46 0.35
C ILE A 86 -6.44 32.10 -0.65
N HIS A 87 -6.86 33.36 -0.44
CA HIS A 87 -7.75 34.07 -1.38
C HIS A 87 -7.10 34.28 -2.75
N ASP A 88 -5.79 34.45 -2.82
CA ASP A 88 -5.05 34.58 -4.07
C ASP A 88 -4.82 33.25 -4.77
N THR A 89 -4.82 32.14 -4.02
CA THR A 89 -4.50 30.80 -4.54
C THR A 89 -5.74 30.01 -4.92
N VAL A 90 -6.78 30.02 -4.08
CA VAL A 90 -8.01 29.24 -4.29
C VAL A 90 -9.05 30.09 -5.02
N PRO A 91 -9.64 29.61 -6.15
CA PRO A 91 -10.68 30.35 -6.86
C PRO A 91 -11.85 30.73 -5.94
N ALA A 92 -12.25 32.00 -5.97
CA ALA A 92 -13.33 32.51 -5.15
C ALA A 92 -14.67 31.77 -5.36
N SER A 93 -14.88 31.22 -6.56
CA SER A 93 -16.08 30.46 -6.91
C SER A 93 -16.26 29.18 -6.12
N ILE A 94 -15.17 28.62 -5.55
CA ILE A 94 -15.20 27.36 -4.81
C ILE A 94 -14.76 27.51 -3.35
N LEU A 95 -14.22 28.68 -2.96
CA LEU A 95 -13.75 28.91 -1.61
C LEU A 95 -14.88 28.84 -0.59
N ARG A 96 -14.73 27.95 0.38
CA ARG A 96 -15.71 27.74 1.45
C ARG A 96 -15.58 28.82 2.54
N ALA A 97 -16.67 29.50 2.82
CA ALA A 97 -16.73 30.48 3.90
C ALA A 97 -17.13 29.88 5.26
N ALA A 98 -17.95 28.82 5.26
CA ALA A 98 -18.44 28.19 6.49
C ALA A 98 -17.41 27.19 7.06
N PRO A 99 -17.25 27.09 8.38
CA PRO A 99 -16.41 26.08 9.00
C PRO A 99 -16.96 24.65 8.75
N LEU A 100 -16.08 23.64 8.80
CA LEU A 100 -16.49 22.24 8.72
C LEU A 100 -17.32 21.85 9.94
N GLN A 101 -18.40 21.08 9.72
CA GLN A 101 -19.26 20.54 10.77
C GLN A 101 -18.78 19.18 11.25
N ILE A 102 -17.51 19.12 11.69
CA ILE A 102 -16.92 17.94 12.32
C ILE A 102 -16.57 18.28 13.78
N PRO A 103 -16.35 17.27 14.65
CA PRO A 103 -16.06 17.52 16.07
C PRO A 103 -14.88 18.47 16.29
N ALA A 104 -14.89 19.19 17.41
CA ALA A 104 -13.75 19.97 17.86
C ALA A 104 -12.55 19.05 18.17
N ALA A 105 -11.33 19.61 18.06
CA ALA A 105 -10.09 18.89 18.32
C ALA A 105 -10.08 18.24 19.72
N LYS A 106 -9.61 16.99 19.76
CA LYS A 106 -9.37 16.24 21.00
C LYS A 106 -7.89 16.25 21.35
N SER A 107 -7.56 16.13 22.63
CA SER A 107 -6.18 15.85 23.03
C SER A 107 -5.75 14.45 22.59
N GLU A 108 -4.43 14.23 22.43
CA GLU A 108 -3.87 12.90 22.12
C GLU A 108 -4.34 11.84 23.12
N ALA A 109 -4.40 12.19 24.42
CA ALA A 109 -4.87 11.29 25.48
C ALA A 109 -6.37 10.94 25.32
N ASP A 110 -7.21 11.89 24.92
CA ASP A 110 -8.64 11.67 24.67
C ASP A 110 -8.85 10.82 23.40
N VAL A 111 -8.05 11.04 22.35
CA VAL A 111 -8.07 10.22 21.13
C VAL A 111 -7.69 8.77 21.45
N ALA A 112 -6.57 8.56 22.13
CA ALA A 112 -6.13 7.22 22.53
C ALA A 112 -7.16 6.52 23.44
N THR A 113 -7.80 7.27 24.34
CA THR A 113 -8.86 6.73 25.22
C THR A 113 -10.09 6.34 24.42
N ALA A 114 -10.59 7.23 23.53
CA ALA A 114 -11.76 6.95 22.71
C ALA A 114 -11.56 5.71 21.80
N LEU A 115 -10.41 5.59 21.17
CA LEU A 115 -10.10 4.42 20.30
C LEU A 115 -9.97 3.13 21.10
N ARG A 116 -9.39 3.21 22.32
CA ARG A 116 -9.34 2.05 23.23
C ARG A 116 -10.74 1.61 23.67
N GLU A 117 -11.61 2.56 23.98
CA GLU A 117 -13.00 2.29 24.33
C GLU A 117 -13.80 1.72 23.15
N MET A 118 -13.60 2.24 21.95
CA MET A 118 -14.19 1.66 20.73
C MET A 118 -13.74 0.22 20.52
N ALA A 119 -12.43 -0.03 20.58
CA ALA A 119 -11.87 -1.36 20.46
C ALA A 119 -12.43 -2.33 21.51
N ALA A 120 -12.57 -1.88 22.78
CA ALA A 120 -13.06 -2.70 23.87
C ALA A 120 -14.56 -3.06 23.75
N ARG A 121 -15.34 -2.28 22.99
CA ARG A 121 -16.76 -2.60 22.71
C ARG A 121 -16.93 -3.70 21.66
N ASN A 122 -15.92 -3.94 20.85
CA ASN A 122 -15.92 -5.08 19.93
C ASN A 122 -15.66 -6.36 20.71
N THR A 123 -16.62 -7.29 20.66
CA THR A 123 -16.56 -8.56 21.40
C THR A 123 -16.68 -9.74 20.43
N PRO A 124 -15.75 -9.85 19.44
CA PRO A 124 -15.79 -10.94 18.49
C PRO A 124 -15.64 -12.28 19.21
N LEU A 125 -16.30 -13.30 18.73
CA LEU A 125 -16.07 -14.65 19.16
C LEU A 125 -14.76 -15.17 18.55
N LYS A 126 -14.23 -16.27 19.10
CA LYS A 126 -13.08 -16.94 18.49
C LYS A 126 -13.49 -17.49 17.14
N SER A 127 -12.89 -16.96 16.06
CA SER A 127 -13.32 -17.27 14.71
C SER A 127 -12.85 -18.66 14.26
N PHE A 128 -13.78 -19.42 13.70
CA PHE A 128 -13.58 -20.63 12.90
C PHE A 128 -14.25 -20.50 11.54
N ILE A 129 -14.45 -19.27 11.06
CA ILE A 129 -15.11 -18.98 9.78
C ILE A 129 -14.24 -19.38 8.59
N GLY A 130 -12.94 -19.10 8.65
CA GLY A 130 -12.02 -19.33 7.52
C GLY A 130 -12.20 -18.32 6.39
N MET A 131 -12.56 -18.79 5.19
CA MET A 131 -12.78 -17.90 4.02
C MET A 131 -11.56 -17.04 3.66
N GLY A 132 -10.35 -17.59 3.81
CA GLY A 132 -9.11 -16.87 3.50
C GLY A 132 -8.64 -15.91 4.59
N TYR A 133 -9.30 -15.85 5.77
CA TYR A 133 -8.92 -15.05 6.93
C TYR A 133 -8.74 -15.95 8.15
N HIS A 134 -7.55 -15.88 8.74
CA HIS A 134 -7.14 -16.77 9.83
C HIS A 134 -6.42 -16.00 10.93
N ASN A 135 -6.61 -16.37 12.19
CA ASN A 135 -5.75 -15.87 13.25
C ASN A 135 -4.32 -16.39 13.05
N THR A 136 -3.36 -15.52 13.34
CA THR A 136 -1.93 -15.82 13.25
C THR A 136 -1.18 -15.13 14.39
N ILE A 137 -0.01 -15.65 14.73
CA ILE A 137 0.85 -15.08 15.75
C ILE A 137 1.93 -14.24 15.09
N THR A 138 1.76 -12.91 15.07
CA THR A 138 2.82 -12.02 14.64
C THR A 138 3.98 -12.07 15.65
N PRO A 139 5.18 -12.54 15.29
CA PRO A 139 6.31 -12.54 16.20
C PRO A 139 6.57 -11.13 16.75
N PRO A 140 6.74 -10.96 18.08
CA PRO A 140 6.92 -9.64 18.70
C PRO A 140 8.07 -8.82 18.08
N VAL A 141 9.16 -9.47 17.71
CA VAL A 141 10.32 -8.83 17.06
C VAL A 141 9.93 -8.23 15.69
N ILE A 142 9.04 -8.85 14.94
CA ILE A 142 8.53 -8.37 13.66
C ILE A 142 7.50 -7.27 13.91
N LYS A 143 6.53 -7.50 14.80
CA LYS A 143 5.49 -6.53 15.12
C LYS A 143 6.11 -5.18 15.51
N ARG A 144 6.97 -5.17 16.53
CA ARG A 144 7.57 -3.95 17.05
C ARG A 144 8.51 -3.25 16.08
N ASN A 145 9.33 -4.01 15.33
CA ASN A 145 10.41 -3.46 14.54
C ASN A 145 10.08 -3.30 13.06
N ILE A 146 8.88 -3.67 12.62
CA ILE A 146 8.37 -3.41 11.26
C ILE A 146 7.02 -2.70 11.32
N LEU A 147 5.97 -3.34 11.85
CA LEU A 147 4.62 -2.77 11.87
C LEU A 147 4.53 -1.47 12.68
N GLU A 148 5.22 -1.41 13.82
CA GLU A 148 5.24 -0.26 14.72
C GLU A 148 6.48 0.64 14.52
N ASN A 149 7.32 0.38 13.52
CA ASN A 149 8.56 1.12 13.29
C ASN A 149 8.43 2.12 12.11
N PRO A 150 8.53 3.43 12.39
CA PRO A 150 8.38 4.46 11.35
C PRO A 150 9.43 4.38 10.24
N ALA A 151 10.59 3.78 10.45
CA ALA A 151 11.56 3.55 9.39
C ALA A 151 11.01 2.66 8.26
N TRP A 152 10.03 1.79 8.57
CA TRP A 152 9.36 0.93 7.60
C TRP A 152 8.05 1.51 7.10
N TYR A 153 7.16 1.98 7.99
CA TYR A 153 5.83 2.39 7.55
C TYR A 153 5.78 3.79 6.94
N THR A 154 6.78 4.67 7.17
CA THR A 154 6.82 6.01 6.57
C THR A 154 7.60 6.07 5.26
N ALA A 155 8.08 4.97 4.74
CA ALA A 155 8.77 4.92 3.47
C ALA A 155 7.80 4.97 2.28
N TYR A 156 8.28 5.43 1.12
CA TYR A 156 7.52 5.47 -0.13
C TYR A 156 7.77 4.24 -1.01
N THR A 157 6.99 4.09 -2.09
CA THR A 157 7.24 3.10 -3.15
C THR A 157 8.67 3.21 -3.67
N PRO A 158 9.42 2.11 -3.85
CA PRO A 158 10.85 2.13 -4.15
C PRO A 158 11.16 2.48 -5.61
N TYR A 159 10.61 3.58 -6.13
CA TYR A 159 10.95 4.09 -7.47
C TYR A 159 12.37 4.60 -7.59
N GLN A 160 13.00 4.97 -6.47
CA GLN A 160 14.41 5.33 -6.39
C GLN A 160 15.16 4.21 -5.67
N PRO A 161 15.60 3.19 -6.41
CA PRO A 161 16.06 1.95 -5.81
C PRO A 161 17.34 2.10 -5.01
N GLU A 162 18.22 3.08 -5.32
CA GLU A 162 19.47 3.29 -4.60
C GLU A 162 19.28 3.64 -3.12
N ILE A 163 18.11 4.18 -2.76
CA ILE A 163 17.75 4.55 -1.38
C ILE A 163 16.62 3.68 -0.82
N ALA A 164 16.40 2.51 -1.40
CA ALA A 164 15.33 1.59 -1.04
C ALA A 164 15.77 0.11 -1.07
N GLN A 165 17.07 -0.15 -0.95
CA GLN A 165 17.64 -1.49 -1.10
C GLN A 165 17.16 -2.46 -0.02
N GLY A 166 16.85 -1.97 1.18
CA GLY A 166 16.35 -2.81 2.27
C GLY A 166 14.92 -3.31 2.01
N ARG A 167 14.01 -2.42 1.60
CA ARG A 167 12.65 -2.82 1.23
C ARG A 167 12.64 -3.74 0.01
N LEU A 168 13.46 -3.44 -0.98
CA LEU A 168 13.56 -4.26 -2.19
C LEU A 168 14.10 -5.66 -1.86
N GLU A 169 15.07 -5.78 -0.93
CA GLU A 169 15.54 -7.08 -0.45
C GLU A 169 14.42 -7.86 0.25
N ALA A 170 13.65 -7.21 1.14
CA ALA A 170 12.52 -7.87 1.80
C ALA A 170 11.44 -8.32 0.81
N LEU A 171 11.18 -7.53 -0.24
CA LEU A 171 10.18 -7.86 -1.27
C LEU A 171 10.64 -8.99 -2.20
N ILE A 172 11.93 -9.05 -2.55
CA ILE A 172 12.42 -10.19 -3.36
C ILE A 172 12.42 -11.48 -2.56
N ASN A 173 12.63 -11.41 -1.23
CA ASN A 173 12.44 -12.55 -0.33
C ASN A 173 10.97 -13.02 -0.36
N PHE A 174 10.01 -12.08 -0.32
CA PHE A 174 8.59 -12.40 -0.46
C PHE A 174 8.29 -13.11 -1.78
N GLN A 175 8.75 -12.53 -2.91
CA GLN A 175 8.56 -13.14 -4.24
C GLN A 175 9.15 -14.55 -4.31
N THR A 176 10.36 -14.74 -3.77
CA THR A 176 11.03 -16.04 -3.73
C THR A 176 10.24 -17.06 -2.90
N ALA A 177 9.75 -16.66 -1.73
CA ALA A 177 8.93 -17.52 -0.89
C ALA A 177 7.63 -17.94 -1.59
N ILE A 178 6.95 -17.01 -2.26
CA ILE A 178 5.72 -17.29 -2.99
C ILE A 178 5.99 -18.22 -4.19
N CYS A 179 7.04 -17.97 -4.97
CA CYS A 179 7.44 -18.86 -6.06
C CYS A 179 7.68 -20.29 -5.56
N ASP A 180 8.43 -20.42 -4.48
CA ASP A 180 8.81 -21.71 -3.89
C ASP A 180 7.58 -22.48 -3.36
N LEU A 181 6.68 -21.81 -2.63
CA LEU A 181 5.46 -22.42 -2.10
C LEU A 181 4.45 -22.77 -3.20
N THR A 182 4.30 -21.93 -4.19
CA THR A 182 3.33 -22.14 -5.27
C THR A 182 3.84 -23.06 -6.39
N GLY A 183 5.15 -23.28 -6.45
CA GLY A 183 5.80 -24.01 -7.55
C GLY A 183 5.78 -23.26 -8.88
N MET A 184 5.67 -21.93 -8.83
CA MET A 184 5.66 -21.07 -10.01
C MET A 184 7.01 -20.40 -10.23
N GLU A 185 7.27 -19.95 -11.47
CA GLU A 185 8.56 -19.41 -11.89
C GLU A 185 8.78 -17.95 -11.49
N ILE A 186 7.69 -17.17 -11.37
CA ILE A 186 7.73 -15.75 -11.04
C ILE A 186 6.51 -15.32 -10.22
N ALA A 187 6.70 -14.44 -9.24
CA ALA A 187 5.63 -13.86 -8.44
C ALA A 187 5.81 -12.33 -8.32
N ASN A 188 4.71 -11.60 -8.20
CA ASN A 188 4.74 -10.17 -7.93
C ASN A 188 5.03 -9.84 -6.45
N ALA A 189 5.29 -8.56 -6.18
CA ALA A 189 5.65 -8.10 -4.84
C ALA A 189 4.45 -7.84 -3.92
N SER A 190 3.23 -7.77 -4.40
CA SER A 190 1.92 -7.93 -3.75
C SER A 190 0.77 -7.39 -4.62
N LEU A 191 -0.44 -7.81 -4.27
CA LEU A 191 -1.71 -7.25 -4.73
C LEU A 191 -2.57 -6.86 -3.52
N LEU A 192 -3.76 -6.31 -3.78
CA LEU A 192 -4.58 -5.67 -2.74
C LEU A 192 -5.27 -6.66 -1.80
N ASP A 193 -5.86 -7.71 -2.35
CA ASP A 193 -6.49 -8.84 -1.65
C ASP A 193 -6.69 -10.01 -2.61
N GLU A 194 -7.19 -11.15 -2.12
CA GLU A 194 -7.36 -12.36 -2.95
C GLU A 194 -8.37 -12.16 -4.08
N GLY A 195 -9.53 -11.54 -3.80
CA GLY A 195 -10.54 -11.29 -4.83
C GLY A 195 -10.02 -10.39 -5.94
N THR A 196 -9.23 -9.36 -5.58
CA THR A 196 -8.55 -8.51 -6.55
C THR A 196 -7.49 -9.29 -7.33
N ALA A 197 -6.71 -10.15 -6.65
CA ALA A 197 -5.73 -11.01 -7.31
C ALA A 197 -6.39 -11.96 -8.31
N ALA A 198 -7.55 -12.53 -7.96
CA ALA A 198 -8.35 -13.35 -8.87
C ALA A 198 -8.80 -12.57 -10.11
N ALA A 199 -9.31 -11.36 -9.91
CA ALA A 199 -9.75 -10.49 -11.00
C ALA A 199 -8.59 -10.07 -11.93
N GLU A 200 -7.44 -9.75 -11.37
CA GLU A 200 -6.22 -9.47 -12.14
C GLU A 200 -5.73 -10.72 -12.90
N ALA A 201 -5.83 -11.93 -12.30
CA ALA A 201 -5.48 -13.18 -12.95
C ALA A 201 -6.39 -13.49 -14.15
N VAL A 202 -7.69 -13.19 -14.03
CA VAL A 202 -8.65 -13.31 -15.14
C VAL A 202 -8.29 -12.35 -16.28
N THR A 203 -7.94 -11.12 -15.96
CA THR A 203 -7.50 -10.13 -16.96
C THR A 203 -6.21 -10.58 -17.65
N LEU A 204 -5.25 -11.13 -16.89
CA LEU A 204 -4.02 -11.72 -17.45
C LEU A 204 -4.36 -12.87 -18.38
N ALA A 205 -5.17 -13.84 -17.91
CA ALA A 205 -5.55 -15.01 -18.70
C ALA A 205 -6.28 -14.64 -19.99
N HIS A 206 -7.16 -13.63 -19.95
CA HIS A 206 -7.83 -13.10 -21.12
C HIS A 206 -6.84 -12.47 -22.12
N ALA A 207 -5.81 -11.79 -21.63
CA ALA A 207 -4.83 -11.10 -22.47
C ALA A 207 -3.80 -12.04 -23.11
N VAL A 208 -3.42 -13.15 -22.44
CA VAL A 208 -2.35 -14.07 -22.93
C VAL A 208 -2.88 -15.39 -23.43
N GLY A 209 -4.15 -15.70 -23.19
CA GLY A 209 -4.79 -16.96 -23.60
C GLY A 209 -4.87 -17.13 -25.10
N SER A 210 -5.01 -18.37 -25.54
CA SER A 210 -5.09 -18.72 -26.97
C SER A 210 -6.50 -18.57 -27.58
N VAL A 211 -7.51 -18.34 -26.75
CA VAL A 211 -8.91 -18.16 -27.20
C VAL A 211 -9.17 -16.70 -27.50
N ALA A 212 -9.19 -16.38 -28.80
CA ALA A 212 -9.49 -15.02 -29.24
C ALA A 212 -10.91 -14.59 -28.82
N ASP A 213 -11.03 -13.36 -28.30
CA ASP A 213 -12.29 -12.78 -27.83
C ASP A 213 -13.06 -13.70 -26.86
N GLY A 214 -12.35 -14.32 -25.94
CA GLY A 214 -12.92 -15.16 -24.90
C GLY A 214 -13.98 -14.38 -24.11
N ASN A 215 -15.18 -14.96 -23.96
CA ASN A 215 -16.32 -14.27 -23.32
C ASN A 215 -16.95 -15.04 -22.17
N LEU A 216 -16.38 -16.19 -21.78
CA LEU A 216 -16.89 -17.00 -20.69
C LEU A 216 -15.74 -17.43 -19.76
N LEU A 217 -15.86 -17.04 -18.49
CA LEU A 217 -14.99 -17.50 -17.40
C LEU A 217 -15.69 -18.63 -16.65
N LEU A 218 -15.00 -19.73 -16.45
CA LEU A 218 -15.46 -20.91 -15.67
C LEU A 218 -14.93 -20.81 -14.25
N ILE A 219 -15.80 -20.91 -13.23
CA ILE A 219 -15.42 -20.73 -11.82
C ILE A 219 -15.91 -21.94 -11.02
N ASP A 220 -15.00 -22.59 -10.32
CA ASP A 220 -15.35 -23.62 -9.34
C ASP A 220 -16.30 -23.06 -8.27
N VAL A 221 -17.43 -23.73 -8.07
CA VAL A 221 -18.44 -23.34 -7.08
C VAL A 221 -17.87 -23.28 -5.66
N ASP A 222 -16.78 -24.00 -5.39
CA ASP A 222 -16.09 -24.02 -4.09
C ASP A 222 -15.03 -22.91 -3.95
N THR A 223 -15.09 -21.87 -4.79
CA THR A 223 -14.32 -20.63 -4.62
C THR A 223 -14.93 -19.78 -3.50
N HIS A 224 -14.11 -18.99 -2.80
CA HIS A 224 -14.61 -18.10 -1.75
C HIS A 224 -15.69 -17.15 -2.28
N PRO A 225 -16.84 -17.00 -1.59
CA PRO A 225 -17.96 -16.18 -2.07
C PRO A 225 -17.56 -14.74 -2.37
N GLN A 226 -16.75 -14.12 -1.52
CA GLN A 226 -16.26 -12.74 -1.73
C GLN A 226 -15.37 -12.61 -2.97
N THR A 227 -14.60 -13.64 -3.31
CA THR A 227 -13.80 -13.68 -4.54
C THR A 227 -14.70 -13.75 -5.77
N ILE A 228 -15.75 -14.59 -5.72
CA ILE A 228 -16.78 -14.67 -6.77
C ILE A 228 -17.47 -13.30 -6.97
N ASP A 229 -17.82 -12.60 -5.88
CA ASP A 229 -18.49 -11.29 -5.97
C ASP A 229 -17.59 -10.21 -6.59
N VAL A 230 -16.30 -10.19 -6.26
CA VAL A 230 -15.33 -9.31 -6.93
C VAL A 230 -15.20 -9.66 -8.42
N LEU A 231 -15.16 -10.93 -8.76
CA LEU A 231 -15.12 -11.39 -10.16
C LEU A 231 -16.34 -10.96 -10.96
N LYS A 232 -17.55 -11.06 -10.40
CA LYS A 232 -18.78 -10.54 -11.02
C LYS A 232 -18.64 -9.06 -11.37
N THR A 233 -18.18 -8.27 -10.41
CA THR A 233 -17.98 -6.82 -10.61
C THR A 233 -16.95 -6.50 -11.69
N ARG A 234 -15.85 -7.27 -11.74
CA ARG A 234 -14.73 -7.01 -12.68
C ARG A 234 -15.03 -7.48 -14.10
N THR A 235 -15.87 -8.50 -14.28
CA THR A 235 -16.18 -9.06 -15.59
C THR A 235 -17.37 -8.40 -16.27
N GLU A 236 -18.32 -7.86 -15.49
CA GLU A 236 -19.52 -7.16 -16.00
C GLU A 236 -19.20 -6.08 -17.06
N PRO A 237 -18.30 -5.10 -16.76
CA PRO A 237 -18.02 -4.03 -17.73
C PRO A 237 -17.32 -4.53 -19.00
N LEU A 238 -16.67 -5.66 -18.93
CA LEU A 238 -15.92 -6.26 -20.04
C LEU A 238 -16.77 -7.21 -20.90
N GLY A 239 -18.04 -7.43 -20.51
CA GLY A 239 -18.95 -8.34 -21.21
C GLY A 239 -18.55 -9.82 -21.10
N ILE A 240 -17.78 -10.17 -20.08
CA ILE A 240 -17.38 -11.56 -19.80
C ILE A 240 -18.44 -12.21 -18.91
N ALA A 241 -19.06 -13.27 -19.42
CA ALA A 241 -20.01 -14.08 -18.65
C ALA A 241 -19.29 -15.01 -17.65
N LEU A 242 -19.95 -15.33 -16.55
CA LEU A 242 -19.46 -16.28 -15.54
C LEU A 242 -20.33 -17.53 -15.53
N LEU A 243 -19.69 -18.71 -15.55
CA LEU A 243 -20.35 -19.98 -15.24
C LEU A 243 -19.75 -20.52 -13.93
N ILE A 244 -20.58 -20.61 -12.89
CA ILE A 244 -20.19 -21.07 -11.56
C ILE A 244 -20.85 -22.43 -11.33
N ALA A 245 -20.05 -23.49 -11.28
CA ALA A 245 -20.52 -24.87 -11.15
C ALA A 245 -19.41 -25.78 -10.59
N PRO A 246 -19.70 -27.05 -10.25
CA PRO A 246 -18.65 -28.03 -9.96
C PRO A 246 -17.69 -28.20 -11.15
N VAL A 247 -16.39 -28.38 -10.86
CA VAL A 247 -15.33 -28.46 -11.90
C VAL A 247 -15.63 -29.47 -13.00
N THR A 248 -16.24 -30.60 -12.65
CA THR A 248 -16.64 -31.62 -13.64
C THR A 248 -17.65 -31.11 -14.68
N GLU A 249 -18.62 -30.30 -14.25
CA GLU A 249 -19.60 -29.66 -15.13
C GLU A 249 -18.94 -28.55 -15.98
N LEU A 250 -18.03 -27.78 -15.39
CA LEU A 250 -17.26 -26.74 -16.06
C LEU A 250 -16.40 -27.32 -17.18
N LEU A 251 -15.70 -28.43 -16.92
CA LEU A 251 -14.88 -29.12 -17.92
C LEU A 251 -15.74 -29.74 -19.03
N ALA A 252 -16.90 -30.29 -18.69
CA ALA A 252 -17.85 -30.76 -19.70
C ALA A 252 -18.36 -29.62 -20.61
N ARG A 253 -18.62 -28.41 -20.01
CA ARG A 253 -18.98 -27.21 -20.75
C ARG A 253 -17.83 -26.72 -21.63
N ALA A 254 -16.60 -26.75 -21.12
CA ALA A 254 -15.41 -26.37 -21.87
C ALA A 254 -15.19 -27.24 -23.10
N ALA A 255 -15.43 -28.55 -22.96
CA ALA A 255 -15.29 -29.51 -24.06
C ALA A 255 -16.41 -29.38 -25.14
N ALA A 256 -17.58 -28.88 -24.75
CA ALA A 256 -18.74 -28.67 -25.62
C ALA A 256 -19.46 -27.34 -25.28
N PRO A 257 -18.84 -26.17 -25.63
CA PRO A 257 -19.44 -24.87 -25.35
C PRO A 257 -20.76 -24.70 -26.12
N ALA A 258 -21.70 -23.93 -25.55
CA ALA A 258 -22.92 -23.57 -26.25
C ALA A 258 -22.61 -22.57 -27.39
N GLU A 259 -23.57 -22.43 -28.31
CA GLU A 259 -23.43 -21.47 -29.41
C GLU A 259 -23.14 -20.05 -28.90
N GLY A 260 -22.08 -19.44 -29.42
CA GLY A 260 -21.61 -18.10 -29.05
C GLY A 260 -20.73 -18.06 -27.81
N GLU A 261 -20.58 -19.11 -27.03
CA GLU A 261 -19.68 -19.18 -25.89
C GLU A 261 -18.24 -19.49 -26.32
N ARG A 262 -17.30 -18.75 -25.71
CA ARG A 262 -15.85 -18.93 -25.89
C ARG A 262 -15.18 -18.97 -24.53
N PRO A 263 -15.21 -20.11 -23.82
CA PRO A 263 -14.49 -20.27 -22.56
C PRO A 263 -13.00 -20.03 -22.76
N PHE A 264 -12.34 -19.24 -21.88
CA PHE A 264 -10.91 -18.92 -22.01
C PHE A 264 -10.07 -19.30 -20.78
N ALA A 265 -10.70 -19.37 -19.61
CA ALA A 265 -10.00 -19.71 -18.37
C ALA A 265 -10.91 -20.49 -17.42
N LEU A 266 -10.29 -21.29 -16.56
CA LEU A 266 -10.90 -22.02 -15.44
C LEU A 266 -10.24 -21.56 -14.13
N LEU A 267 -11.05 -21.11 -13.18
CA LEU A 267 -10.60 -20.80 -11.83
C LEU A 267 -11.02 -21.93 -10.88
N ILE A 268 -10.05 -22.49 -10.17
CA ILE A 268 -10.20 -23.55 -9.17
C ILE A 268 -9.69 -23.06 -7.83
N SER A 269 -10.38 -23.35 -6.72
CA SER A 269 -9.84 -23.19 -5.36
C SER A 269 -9.36 -24.53 -4.82
N ASN A 270 -8.10 -24.58 -4.34
CA ASN A 270 -7.54 -25.78 -3.72
C ASN A 270 -6.53 -25.40 -2.61
N PRO A 271 -6.88 -25.61 -1.31
CA PRO A 271 -8.16 -26.10 -0.81
C PRO A 271 -9.36 -25.24 -1.21
N GLY A 272 -10.50 -25.84 -1.37
CA GLY A 272 -11.75 -25.15 -1.64
C GLY A 272 -12.28 -24.38 -0.43
N SER A 273 -13.24 -23.49 -0.64
CA SER A 273 -13.89 -22.69 0.40
C SER A 273 -14.61 -23.53 1.47
N SER A 274 -15.05 -24.73 1.10
CA SER A 274 -15.62 -25.73 2.01
C SER A 274 -14.56 -26.57 2.74
N GLY A 275 -13.28 -26.37 2.42
CA GLY A 275 -12.15 -27.13 2.96
C GLY A 275 -11.73 -28.33 2.09
N ALA A 276 -12.39 -28.61 0.98
CA ALA A 276 -12.05 -29.75 0.10
C ALA A 276 -10.60 -29.62 -0.41
N ALA A 277 -9.80 -30.65 -0.18
CA ALA A 277 -8.44 -30.77 -0.70
C ALA A 277 -8.38 -31.95 -1.68
N ARG A 278 -7.86 -31.73 -2.89
CA ARG A 278 -7.84 -32.73 -3.94
C ARG A 278 -6.67 -32.54 -4.90
N SER A 279 -6.31 -33.57 -5.64
CA SER A 279 -5.42 -33.37 -6.78
C SER A 279 -6.20 -32.72 -7.92
N ILE A 280 -5.62 -31.65 -8.47
CA ILE A 280 -6.21 -30.91 -9.59
C ILE A 280 -5.55 -31.27 -10.93
N ARG A 281 -4.56 -32.17 -10.94
CA ARG A 281 -3.76 -32.49 -12.12
C ARG A 281 -4.61 -32.92 -13.32
N ALA A 282 -5.55 -33.83 -13.11
CA ALA A 282 -6.44 -34.28 -14.19
C ALA A 282 -7.36 -33.15 -14.68
N ASP A 283 -7.82 -32.30 -13.80
CA ASP A 283 -8.65 -31.14 -14.17
C ASP A 283 -7.86 -30.14 -15.01
N VAL A 284 -6.61 -29.87 -14.63
CA VAL A 284 -5.68 -29.00 -15.37
C VAL A 284 -5.40 -29.56 -16.78
N GLU A 285 -5.10 -30.85 -16.86
CA GLU A 285 -4.88 -31.53 -18.15
C GLU A 285 -6.11 -31.42 -19.07
N ALA A 286 -7.30 -31.63 -18.51
CA ALA A 286 -8.55 -31.52 -19.27
C ALA A 286 -8.84 -30.08 -19.70
N ALA A 287 -8.57 -29.11 -18.85
CA ALA A 287 -8.71 -27.69 -19.17
C ALA A 287 -7.74 -27.26 -20.28
N HIS A 288 -6.48 -27.68 -20.22
CA HIS A 288 -5.49 -27.41 -21.27
C HIS A 288 -5.87 -28.07 -22.60
N ALA A 289 -6.43 -29.31 -22.58
CA ALA A 289 -6.95 -29.94 -23.76
C ALA A 289 -8.08 -29.13 -24.43
N ALA A 290 -8.87 -28.40 -23.61
CA ALA A 290 -9.89 -27.46 -24.05
C ALA A 290 -9.33 -26.03 -24.35
N LYS A 291 -8.00 -25.83 -24.29
CA LYS A 291 -7.30 -24.56 -24.52
C LYS A 291 -7.58 -23.49 -23.47
N LEU A 292 -8.04 -23.87 -22.29
CA LEU A 292 -8.23 -22.93 -21.18
C LEU A 292 -6.90 -22.71 -20.44
N LEU A 293 -6.69 -21.51 -19.93
CA LEU A 293 -5.70 -21.28 -18.87
C LEU A 293 -6.32 -21.60 -17.50
N VAL A 294 -5.51 -22.18 -16.61
CA VAL A 294 -5.96 -22.57 -15.29
C VAL A 294 -5.40 -21.64 -14.22
N ILE A 295 -6.30 -20.97 -13.52
CA ILE A 295 -6.03 -20.12 -12.37
C ILE A 295 -6.36 -20.93 -11.11
N VAL A 296 -5.41 -21.01 -10.18
CA VAL A 296 -5.63 -21.71 -8.90
C VAL A 296 -5.54 -20.70 -7.75
N ALA A 297 -6.63 -20.58 -6.99
CA ALA A 297 -6.62 -19.90 -5.70
C ALA A 297 -6.15 -20.89 -4.63
N THR A 298 -5.12 -20.53 -3.85
CA THR A 298 -4.53 -21.43 -2.86
C THR A 298 -4.16 -20.73 -1.58
N ASP A 299 -4.12 -21.49 -0.49
CA ASP A 299 -3.59 -21.05 0.79
C ASP A 299 -2.10 -21.36 0.88
N PRO A 300 -1.22 -20.38 1.13
CA PRO A 300 0.22 -20.60 1.18
C PRO A 300 0.68 -21.49 2.33
N LEU A 301 -0.09 -21.63 3.43
CA LEU A 301 0.23 -22.57 4.50
C LEU A 301 -0.20 -23.99 4.12
N ALA A 302 -1.29 -24.17 3.39
CA ALA A 302 -1.66 -25.46 2.80
C ALA A 302 -0.58 -25.93 1.83
N ALA A 303 -0.01 -25.04 1.02
CA ALA A 303 1.07 -25.32 0.08
C ALA A 303 2.37 -25.79 0.75
N VAL A 304 2.54 -25.64 2.07
CA VAL A 304 3.65 -26.23 2.82
C VAL A 304 3.53 -27.76 2.93
N LEU A 305 2.30 -28.29 3.02
CA LEU A 305 2.03 -29.74 3.17
C LEU A 305 1.48 -30.38 1.90
N MET A 306 0.79 -29.63 1.05
CA MET A 306 0.16 -30.13 -0.16
C MET A 306 1.05 -29.88 -1.39
N GLU A 307 0.98 -30.77 -2.36
CA GLU A 307 1.64 -30.58 -3.65
C GLU A 307 1.24 -29.22 -4.26
N SER A 308 2.23 -28.43 -4.64
CA SER A 308 2.01 -27.07 -5.15
C SER A 308 1.15 -27.06 -6.42
N ALA A 309 0.35 -26.01 -6.60
CA ALA A 309 -0.49 -25.87 -7.76
C ALA A 309 0.31 -25.78 -9.08
N GLY A 310 1.50 -25.17 -9.04
CA GLY A 310 2.43 -25.12 -10.17
C GLY A 310 2.92 -26.51 -10.59
N ALA A 311 3.30 -27.37 -9.62
CA ALA A 311 3.69 -28.75 -9.90
C ALA A 311 2.55 -29.59 -10.48
N GLN A 312 1.29 -29.23 -10.18
CA GLN A 312 0.09 -29.84 -10.75
C GLN A 312 -0.30 -29.25 -12.12
N GLY A 313 0.45 -28.27 -12.63
CA GLY A 313 0.31 -27.74 -13.99
C GLY A 313 -0.45 -26.42 -14.09
N ALA A 314 -0.80 -25.75 -12.99
CA ALA A 314 -1.45 -24.44 -13.02
C ALA A 314 -0.69 -23.42 -13.88
N ASP A 315 -1.40 -22.48 -14.51
CA ASP A 315 -0.79 -21.39 -15.30
C ASP A 315 -0.60 -20.14 -14.45
N VAL A 316 -1.53 -19.86 -13.53
CA VAL A 316 -1.51 -18.76 -12.60
C VAL A 316 -1.94 -19.25 -11.23
N VAL A 317 -1.24 -18.84 -10.19
CA VAL A 317 -1.59 -19.15 -8.80
C VAL A 317 -1.78 -17.85 -8.04
N ILE A 318 -2.90 -17.72 -7.36
CA ILE A 318 -3.23 -16.55 -6.53
C ILE A 318 -3.55 -16.97 -5.10
N GLY A 319 -3.52 -16.01 -4.18
CA GLY A 319 -3.92 -16.22 -2.79
C GLY A 319 -3.59 -15.02 -1.92
N SER A 320 -3.78 -15.18 -0.62
CA SER A 320 -3.43 -14.18 0.39
C SER A 320 -2.33 -14.70 1.30
N SER A 321 -1.31 -13.87 1.56
CA SER A 321 -0.26 -14.18 2.55
C SER A 321 -0.64 -13.76 3.98
N GLN A 322 -1.90 -13.42 4.25
CA GLN A 322 -2.39 -12.91 5.53
C GLN A 322 -1.95 -13.78 6.72
N ARG A 323 -2.08 -15.09 6.60
CA ARG A 323 -1.75 -16.00 7.71
C ARG A 323 -0.24 -16.15 7.99
N PHE A 324 0.60 -15.44 7.24
CA PHE A 324 2.02 -15.30 7.54
C PHE A 324 2.28 -14.05 8.40
N GLY A 325 1.71 -14.06 9.61
CA GLY A 325 1.98 -13.08 10.66
C GLY A 325 1.23 -11.75 10.53
N VAL A 326 0.25 -11.62 9.64
CA VAL A 326 -0.56 -10.40 9.50
C VAL A 326 -1.89 -10.56 10.21
N PRO A 327 -2.28 -9.68 11.14
CA PRO A 327 -3.57 -9.74 11.81
C PRO A 327 -4.75 -9.72 10.82
N MET A 328 -5.90 -10.32 11.19
CA MET A 328 -7.11 -10.35 10.34
C MET A 328 -7.66 -8.94 10.06
N GLY A 329 -7.64 -8.05 11.07
CA GLY A 329 -7.92 -6.63 10.92
C GLY A 329 -9.28 -6.29 10.31
N ASN A 330 -10.31 -7.07 10.60
CA ASN A 330 -11.64 -6.93 9.99
C ASN A 330 -11.60 -6.89 8.44
N GLY A 331 -10.67 -7.67 7.87
CA GLY A 331 -10.52 -7.83 6.42
C GLY A 331 -9.27 -7.23 5.79
N GLY A 332 -8.45 -6.54 6.53
CA GLY A 332 -7.18 -6.04 6.00
C GLY A 332 -6.63 -4.81 6.72
N PRO A 333 -5.44 -4.34 6.23
CA PRO A 333 -4.79 -4.67 4.94
C PRO A 333 -4.10 -6.03 4.92
N HIS A 334 -4.12 -6.72 3.77
CA HIS A 334 -3.46 -8.02 3.58
C HIS A 334 -2.71 -8.06 2.24
N ALA A 335 -1.52 -8.63 2.21
CA ALA A 335 -0.78 -8.82 0.97
C ALA A 335 -1.27 -10.07 0.23
N ALA A 336 -2.02 -9.89 -0.84
CA ALA A 336 -2.27 -10.95 -1.80
C ALA A 336 -1.08 -11.11 -2.75
N PHE A 337 -1.02 -12.23 -3.43
CA PHE A 337 0.00 -12.54 -4.41
C PHE A 337 -0.60 -13.08 -5.70
N MET A 338 0.16 -12.93 -6.76
CA MET A 338 -0.01 -13.63 -8.02
C MET A 338 1.33 -14.18 -8.46
N ALA A 339 1.36 -15.49 -8.72
CA ALA A 339 2.52 -16.17 -9.27
C ALA A 339 2.15 -16.83 -10.59
N THR A 340 3.07 -16.91 -11.55
CA THR A 340 2.79 -17.41 -12.88
C THR A 340 4.06 -17.96 -13.56
N ARG A 341 3.91 -18.44 -14.79
CA ARG A 341 5.01 -18.89 -15.63
C ARG A 341 5.83 -17.69 -16.13
N ASP A 342 7.11 -17.87 -16.31
CA ASP A 342 8.01 -16.82 -16.84
C ASP A 342 7.53 -16.26 -18.19
N ALA A 343 6.91 -17.11 -19.01
CA ALA A 343 6.32 -16.69 -20.29
C ALA A 343 5.30 -15.54 -20.16
N PHE A 344 4.62 -15.40 -19.01
CA PHE A 344 3.58 -14.42 -18.79
C PHE A 344 4.06 -13.16 -18.03
N LYS A 345 5.34 -13.10 -17.63
CA LYS A 345 5.91 -12.02 -16.80
C LYS A 345 5.63 -10.59 -17.32
N ARG A 346 5.50 -10.41 -18.64
CA ARG A 346 5.22 -9.11 -19.24
C ARG A 346 3.76 -8.68 -19.14
N SER A 347 2.88 -9.57 -18.69
CA SER A 347 1.46 -9.30 -18.43
C SER A 347 1.10 -9.40 -16.93
N LEU A 348 2.06 -9.73 -16.07
CA LEU A 348 1.88 -9.84 -14.63
C LEU A 348 1.57 -8.47 -14.02
N PRO A 349 0.42 -8.25 -13.36
CA PRO A 349 0.08 -6.97 -12.72
C PRO A 349 0.87 -6.75 -11.42
N GLY A 350 0.82 -5.53 -10.91
CA GLY A 350 1.49 -5.14 -9.67
C GLY A 350 3.00 -4.94 -9.83
N ARG A 351 3.68 -4.64 -8.73
CA ARG A 351 5.13 -4.40 -8.70
C ARG A 351 5.89 -5.70 -8.85
N LEU A 352 7.04 -5.61 -9.50
CA LEU A 352 7.97 -6.71 -9.66
C LEU A 352 9.37 -6.24 -9.30
N VAL A 353 9.96 -6.83 -8.27
CA VAL A 353 11.35 -6.57 -7.86
C VAL A 353 12.26 -7.50 -8.65
N GLY A 354 13.32 -6.92 -9.17
CA GLY A 354 14.36 -7.67 -9.88
C GLY A 354 15.75 -7.25 -9.46
N VAL A 355 16.72 -8.06 -9.85
CA VAL A 355 18.15 -7.82 -9.63
C VAL A 355 18.75 -7.12 -10.83
N SER A 356 19.62 -6.17 -10.59
CA SER A 356 20.49 -5.51 -11.56
C SER A 356 21.88 -5.37 -10.94
N VAL A 357 22.72 -4.55 -11.55
CA VAL A 357 24.01 -4.14 -11.03
C VAL A 357 24.09 -2.63 -10.89
N ASP A 358 24.91 -2.15 -9.96
CA ASP A 358 25.25 -0.74 -9.87
C ASP A 358 26.46 -0.37 -10.76
N ALA A 359 26.87 0.88 -10.72
CA ALA A 359 27.98 1.39 -11.52
C ALA A 359 29.36 0.75 -11.21
N ASP A 360 29.49 0.03 -10.10
CA ASP A 360 30.68 -0.74 -9.75
C ASP A 360 30.56 -2.23 -10.09
N GLY A 361 29.41 -2.64 -10.67
CA GLY A 361 29.10 -4.03 -10.98
C GLY A 361 28.58 -4.84 -9.80
N SER A 362 28.33 -4.21 -8.65
CA SER A 362 27.78 -4.88 -7.49
C SER A 362 26.27 -5.15 -7.67
N PRO A 363 25.75 -6.30 -7.15
CA PRO A 363 24.33 -6.60 -7.22
C PRO A 363 23.50 -5.52 -6.54
N ALA A 364 22.41 -5.12 -7.19
CA ALA A 364 21.49 -4.11 -6.69
C ALA A 364 20.05 -4.46 -7.06
N TYR A 365 19.11 -4.21 -6.15
CA TYR A 365 17.69 -4.47 -6.38
C TYR A 365 16.99 -3.24 -6.97
N ARG A 366 15.97 -3.47 -7.80
CA ARG A 366 15.14 -2.42 -8.40
C ARG A 366 13.74 -2.94 -8.75
N LEU A 367 12.80 -2.02 -9.02
CA LEU A 367 11.57 -2.39 -9.72
C LEU A 367 11.91 -2.66 -11.19
N THR A 368 11.51 -3.81 -11.71
CA THR A 368 11.80 -4.24 -13.07
C THR A 368 10.54 -4.32 -13.95
N LEU A 369 10.72 -4.31 -15.26
CA LEU A 369 9.64 -4.35 -16.27
C LEU A 369 8.55 -3.28 -16.05
N GLN A 370 8.94 -2.09 -15.60
CA GLN A 370 7.99 -0.99 -15.29
C GLN A 370 7.18 -0.54 -16.51
N THR A 371 7.64 -0.81 -17.73
CA THR A 371 6.92 -0.48 -18.98
C THR A 371 5.55 -1.14 -19.13
N ARG A 372 5.22 -2.16 -18.30
CA ARG A 372 3.90 -2.79 -18.24
C ARG A 372 2.93 -2.09 -17.28
N GLU A 373 3.42 -1.17 -16.44
CA GLU A 373 2.63 -0.51 -15.41
C GLU A 373 1.76 0.63 -15.98
N GLN A 374 0.67 0.95 -15.27
CA GLN A 374 -0.35 1.91 -15.73
C GLN A 374 0.20 3.33 -15.97
N HIS A 375 1.22 3.77 -15.22
CA HIS A 375 1.79 5.12 -15.42
C HIS A 375 2.54 5.27 -16.75
N ILE A 376 2.95 4.17 -17.37
CA ILE A 376 3.55 4.13 -18.72
C ILE A 376 2.50 3.80 -19.77
N ARG A 377 1.66 2.78 -19.55
CA ARG A 377 0.71 2.28 -20.55
C ARG A 377 -0.57 3.10 -20.67
N ARG A 378 -0.98 3.81 -19.62
CA ARG A 378 -2.19 4.65 -19.56
C ARG A 378 -3.45 3.87 -20.03
N GLU A 379 -4.14 4.35 -21.08
CA GLU A 379 -5.34 3.69 -21.66
C GLU A 379 -5.08 2.29 -22.26
N LYS A 380 -3.84 1.91 -22.44
CA LYS A 380 -3.43 0.56 -22.90
C LYS A 380 -3.09 -0.37 -21.73
N ALA A 381 -3.22 0.09 -20.50
CA ALA A 381 -2.97 -0.73 -19.33
C ALA A 381 -4.10 -1.75 -19.13
N THR A 382 -3.72 -2.95 -18.73
CA THR A 382 -4.67 -4.04 -18.40
C THR A 382 -5.01 -4.09 -16.92
N SER A 383 -4.35 -3.25 -16.11
CA SER A 383 -4.53 -3.15 -14.65
C SER A 383 -4.34 -1.71 -14.21
N ASN A 384 -5.08 -1.28 -13.20
CA ASN A 384 -4.94 0.02 -12.56
C ASN A 384 -4.14 -0.04 -11.24
N ILE A 385 -3.59 -1.18 -10.86
CA ILE A 385 -2.85 -1.35 -9.62
C ILE A 385 -1.68 -0.37 -9.54
N CYS A 386 -1.68 0.47 -8.51
CA CYS A 386 -0.64 1.46 -8.20
C CYS A 386 -0.14 1.26 -6.75
N THR A 387 -0.96 1.57 -5.76
CA THR A 387 -0.71 1.17 -4.37
C THR A 387 -0.96 -0.32 -4.23
N ALA A 388 -0.04 -1.03 -3.59
CA ALA A 388 -0.13 -2.46 -3.28
C ALA A 388 -0.20 -2.65 -1.74
N GLN A 389 0.36 -3.73 -1.21
CA GLN A 389 0.35 -4.06 0.23
C GLN A 389 1.78 -4.34 0.70
N VAL A 390 2.71 -3.42 0.41
CA VAL A 390 4.15 -3.64 0.58
C VAL A 390 4.54 -3.94 2.03
N LEU A 391 4.07 -3.15 3.00
CA LEU A 391 4.39 -3.37 4.41
C LEU A 391 3.96 -4.77 4.88
N LEU A 392 2.79 -5.24 4.41
CA LEU A 392 2.26 -6.55 4.75
C LEU A 392 3.05 -7.68 4.07
N ALA A 393 3.50 -7.48 2.84
CA ALA A 393 4.40 -8.40 2.15
C ALA A 393 5.76 -8.51 2.87
N VAL A 394 6.28 -7.38 3.38
CA VAL A 394 7.50 -7.37 4.21
C VAL A 394 7.27 -8.16 5.51
N ILE A 395 6.16 -7.95 6.20
CA ILE A 395 5.83 -8.73 7.41
C ILE A 395 5.76 -10.22 7.08
N ALA A 396 5.07 -10.60 6.01
CA ALA A 396 4.95 -11.99 5.58
C ALA A 396 6.33 -12.61 5.23
N SER A 397 7.20 -11.87 4.53
CA SER A 397 8.54 -12.36 4.21
C SER A 397 9.40 -12.58 5.46
N MET A 398 9.30 -11.67 6.45
CA MET A 398 10.02 -11.81 7.73
C MET A 398 9.44 -12.93 8.58
N TYR A 399 8.12 -13.16 8.55
CA TYR A 399 7.49 -14.30 9.20
C TYR A 399 8.03 -15.63 8.63
N VAL A 400 8.11 -15.72 7.30
CA VAL A 400 8.69 -16.90 6.63
C VAL A 400 10.17 -17.08 6.99
N ALA A 401 10.96 -16.00 7.02
CA ALA A 401 12.36 -16.06 7.39
C ALA A 401 12.56 -16.40 8.89
N TRP A 402 11.65 -15.97 9.77
CA TRP A 402 11.66 -16.27 11.20
C TRP A 402 11.39 -17.73 11.48
N HIS A 403 10.33 -18.29 10.88
CA HIS A 403 9.94 -19.68 11.11
C HIS A 403 10.78 -20.67 10.30
N GLY A 404 11.16 -20.29 9.11
CA GLY A 404 11.84 -21.14 8.14
C GLY A 404 10.99 -22.34 7.71
N PRO A 405 11.53 -23.24 6.89
CA PRO A 405 10.78 -24.38 6.37
C PRO A 405 10.25 -25.31 7.47
N ASP A 406 11.05 -25.58 8.51
CA ASP A 406 10.68 -26.48 9.59
C ASP A 406 9.59 -25.89 10.49
N GLY A 407 9.70 -24.59 10.80
CA GLY A 407 8.71 -23.88 11.63
C GLY A 407 7.35 -23.77 10.92
N LEU A 408 7.35 -23.42 9.63
CA LEU A 408 6.11 -23.39 8.84
C LEU A 408 5.48 -24.77 8.72
N ARG A 409 6.29 -25.81 8.53
CA ARG A 409 5.81 -27.20 8.51
C ARG A 409 5.17 -27.58 9.84
N ALA A 410 5.81 -27.29 10.95
CA ALA A 410 5.27 -27.56 12.29
C ALA A 410 3.95 -26.81 12.55
N ILE A 411 3.81 -25.55 12.08
CA ILE A 411 2.56 -24.77 12.16
C ILE A 411 1.48 -25.45 11.33
N ALA A 412 1.76 -25.77 10.06
CA ALA A 412 0.82 -26.39 9.14
C ALA A 412 0.35 -27.77 9.63
N GLU A 413 1.25 -28.60 10.15
CA GLU A 413 0.92 -29.92 10.71
C GLU A 413 0.06 -29.80 11.97
N ARG A 414 0.33 -28.84 12.86
CA ARG A 414 -0.48 -28.56 14.04
C ARG A 414 -1.90 -28.14 13.66
N VAL A 415 -2.03 -27.19 12.76
CA VAL A 415 -3.33 -26.72 12.26
C VAL A 415 -4.13 -27.85 11.62
N HIS A 416 -3.49 -28.62 10.74
CA HIS A 416 -4.07 -29.79 10.12
C HIS A 416 -4.51 -30.84 11.14
N ALA A 417 -3.69 -31.13 12.16
CA ALA A 417 -4.00 -32.10 13.20
C ALA A 417 -5.26 -31.70 14.00
N HIS A 418 -5.46 -30.39 14.28
CA HIS A 418 -6.68 -29.93 14.93
C HIS A 418 -7.93 -30.18 14.07
N ALA A 419 -7.88 -29.87 12.78
CA ALA A 419 -8.96 -30.15 11.85
C ALA A 419 -9.24 -31.65 11.73
N ALA A 420 -8.21 -32.47 11.66
CA ALA A 420 -8.34 -33.95 11.59
C ALA A 420 -8.99 -34.52 12.88
N ARG A 421 -8.68 -33.99 14.06
CA ARG A 421 -9.32 -34.38 15.33
C ARG A 421 -10.81 -34.00 15.35
N LEU A 422 -11.15 -32.78 14.90
CA LEU A 422 -12.54 -32.35 14.75
C LEU A 422 -13.30 -33.27 13.81
N ALA A 423 -12.73 -33.59 12.67
CA ALA A 423 -13.31 -34.49 11.67
C ALA A 423 -13.53 -35.90 12.23
N ALA A 424 -12.55 -36.45 12.95
CA ALA A 424 -12.67 -37.74 13.61
C ALA A 424 -13.82 -37.74 14.62
N GLY A 425 -13.98 -36.71 15.41
CA GLY A 425 -15.08 -36.57 16.35
C GLY A 425 -16.44 -36.48 15.67
N VAL A 426 -16.56 -35.70 14.58
CA VAL A 426 -17.78 -35.55 13.80
C VAL A 426 -18.27 -36.90 13.21
N ARG A 427 -17.35 -37.75 12.72
CA ARG A 427 -17.67 -39.08 12.21
C ARG A 427 -18.34 -39.96 13.24
N GLY A 428 -18.15 -39.71 14.54
CA GLY A 428 -18.76 -40.44 15.66
C GLY A 428 -20.14 -39.93 16.05
N VAL A 429 -20.64 -38.83 15.48
CA VAL A 429 -21.90 -38.19 15.86
C VAL A 429 -23.01 -38.57 14.90
N SER A 430 -24.08 -39.21 15.45
CA SER A 430 -25.27 -39.54 14.65
C SER A 430 -25.91 -38.29 14.06
N GLY A 431 -26.20 -38.33 12.76
CA GLY A 431 -26.85 -37.22 12.04
C GLY A 431 -25.88 -36.15 11.53
N LEU A 432 -24.58 -36.22 11.81
CA LEU A 432 -23.55 -35.39 11.19
C LEU A 432 -22.74 -36.22 10.18
N LYS A 433 -22.37 -35.56 9.07
CA LYS A 433 -21.49 -36.18 8.05
C LYS A 433 -20.48 -35.14 7.58
N LEU A 434 -19.24 -35.57 7.37
CA LEU A 434 -18.27 -34.75 6.64
C LEU A 434 -18.66 -34.73 5.16
N ARG A 435 -18.59 -33.54 4.53
CA ARG A 435 -18.82 -33.41 3.08
C ARG A 435 -17.61 -33.87 2.28
N HIS A 436 -16.39 -33.71 2.84
CA HIS A 436 -15.12 -34.05 2.17
C HIS A 436 -14.33 -35.05 3.04
N GLU A 437 -13.67 -35.98 2.39
CA GLU A 437 -12.79 -36.96 3.03
C GLU A 437 -11.42 -36.36 3.30
N HIS A 438 -10.94 -35.56 2.34
CA HIS A 438 -9.62 -34.89 2.39
C HIS A 438 -9.79 -33.39 2.53
N PHE A 439 -9.02 -32.82 3.43
CA PHE A 439 -9.01 -31.37 3.78
C PHE A 439 -7.67 -30.98 4.37
N PHE A 440 -7.38 -29.70 4.39
CA PHE A 440 -6.20 -29.16 5.09
C PHE A 440 -6.56 -28.72 6.51
N ASP A 441 -7.15 -27.55 6.67
CA ASP A 441 -7.44 -26.90 7.97
C ASP A 441 -8.93 -26.67 8.20
N ALA A 442 -9.74 -26.78 7.18
CA ALA A 442 -11.17 -26.55 7.24
C ALA A 442 -11.97 -27.80 6.93
N ILE A 443 -13.08 -27.99 7.65
CA ILE A 443 -14.02 -29.10 7.44
C ILE A 443 -15.43 -28.56 7.19
N ALA A 444 -16.14 -29.21 6.28
CA ALA A 444 -17.56 -28.99 6.01
C ALA A 444 -18.39 -30.13 6.58
N ILE A 445 -19.40 -29.78 7.36
CA ILE A 445 -20.27 -30.74 8.06
C ILE A 445 -21.70 -30.62 7.54
N GLU A 446 -22.25 -31.67 7.03
CA GLU A 446 -23.67 -31.83 6.73
C GLU A 446 -24.42 -32.19 8.01
N THR A 447 -25.42 -31.38 8.37
CA THR A 447 -26.14 -31.48 9.66
C THR A 447 -27.47 -32.22 9.57
N GLY A 448 -27.88 -32.62 8.34
CA GLY A 448 -29.16 -33.30 8.10
C GLY A 448 -30.39 -32.39 8.09
N GLY A 449 -30.25 -31.08 8.32
CA GLY A 449 -31.36 -30.13 8.25
C GLY A 449 -31.02 -28.73 8.74
N ALA A 450 -31.77 -27.74 8.24
CA ALA A 450 -31.52 -26.32 8.53
C ALA A 450 -31.63 -26.00 10.04
N ALA A 451 -32.67 -26.52 10.70
CA ALA A 451 -32.87 -26.32 12.15
C ALA A 451 -31.70 -26.88 12.99
N ARG A 452 -31.12 -28.02 12.56
CA ARG A 452 -29.94 -28.57 13.26
C ARG A 452 -28.69 -27.74 13.02
N ALA A 453 -28.52 -27.20 11.84
CA ALA A 453 -27.44 -26.27 11.55
C ALA A 453 -27.55 -25.00 12.42
N ASP A 454 -28.75 -24.42 12.52
CA ASP A 454 -29.00 -23.24 13.39
C ASP A 454 -28.71 -23.53 14.85
N GLU A 455 -29.16 -24.69 15.36
CA GLU A 455 -28.90 -25.14 16.72
C GLU A 455 -27.40 -25.24 17.01
N LEU A 456 -26.61 -25.85 16.12
CA LEU A 456 -25.17 -26.01 16.28
C LEU A 456 -24.42 -24.69 16.21
N LEU A 457 -24.80 -23.78 15.31
CA LEU A 457 -24.23 -22.43 15.23
C LEU A 457 -24.50 -21.62 16.50
N ALA A 458 -25.75 -21.66 17.01
CA ALA A 458 -26.10 -20.99 18.25
C ALA A 458 -25.39 -21.59 19.48
N ALA A 459 -25.25 -22.92 19.53
CA ALA A 459 -24.50 -23.61 20.59
C ALA A 459 -23.02 -23.27 20.56
N ALA A 460 -22.41 -23.20 19.40
CA ALA A 460 -21.03 -22.76 19.20
C ALA A 460 -20.85 -21.29 19.66
N ALA A 461 -21.74 -20.39 19.24
CA ALA A 461 -21.72 -18.99 19.64
C ALA A 461 -21.85 -18.83 21.16
N SER A 462 -22.72 -19.61 21.80
CA SER A 462 -22.88 -19.65 23.27
C SER A 462 -21.62 -20.19 23.98
N ALA A 463 -20.85 -21.04 23.30
CA ALA A 463 -19.58 -21.56 23.80
C ALA A 463 -18.36 -20.62 23.47
N GLY A 464 -18.58 -19.49 22.83
CA GLY A 464 -17.55 -18.50 22.51
C GLY A 464 -16.89 -18.69 21.15
N PHE A 465 -17.48 -19.51 20.24
CA PHE A 465 -16.92 -19.79 18.93
C PHE A 465 -17.84 -19.31 17.79
N GLU A 466 -17.25 -18.75 16.76
CA GLU A 466 -17.96 -18.32 15.56
C GLU A 466 -17.66 -19.27 14.39
N LEU A 467 -18.68 -20.04 13.97
CA LEU A 467 -18.63 -20.98 12.87
C LEU A 467 -19.29 -20.39 11.62
N ARG A 468 -18.91 -20.91 10.48
CA ARG A 468 -19.47 -20.50 9.20
C ARG A 468 -20.72 -21.30 8.85
N ARG A 469 -21.78 -20.62 8.40
CA ARG A 469 -22.86 -21.27 7.65
C ARG A 469 -22.45 -21.41 6.18
N LEU A 470 -22.42 -22.64 5.67
CA LEU A 470 -22.10 -22.91 4.27
C LEU A 470 -23.33 -22.78 3.36
N ASP A 471 -24.44 -23.38 3.79
CA ASP A 471 -25.74 -23.35 3.12
C ASP A 471 -26.88 -23.73 4.10
N ALA A 472 -28.05 -24.08 3.62
CA ALA A 472 -29.19 -24.40 4.47
C ALA A 472 -28.90 -25.52 5.50
N THR A 473 -28.13 -26.55 5.13
CA THR A 473 -27.87 -27.74 5.96
C THR A 473 -26.42 -27.90 6.38
N GLY A 474 -25.52 -27.05 5.87
CA GLY A 474 -24.09 -27.19 6.06
C GLY A 474 -23.50 -26.15 6.99
N ILE A 475 -22.55 -26.54 7.82
CA ILE A 475 -21.70 -25.69 8.61
C ILE A 475 -20.22 -25.95 8.30
N GLY A 476 -19.39 -24.91 8.38
CA GLY A 476 -17.95 -24.95 8.18
C GLY A 476 -17.20 -24.61 9.46
N LEU A 477 -16.06 -25.25 9.66
CA LEU A 477 -15.09 -24.95 10.72
C LEU A 477 -13.69 -24.91 10.10
N ALA A 478 -12.97 -23.80 10.31
CA ALA A 478 -11.59 -23.64 9.89
C ALA A 478 -10.69 -23.47 11.11
N CYS A 479 -9.67 -24.28 11.23
CA CYS A 479 -8.62 -24.15 12.26
C CYS A 479 -7.53 -23.20 11.81
N ASP A 480 -6.87 -22.57 12.75
CA ASP A 480 -5.78 -21.65 12.51
C ASP A 480 -4.64 -21.77 13.55
N GLU A 481 -3.65 -20.89 13.48
CA GLU A 481 -2.49 -20.94 14.35
C GLU A 481 -2.82 -20.78 15.85
N LEU A 482 -3.92 -20.08 16.16
CA LEU A 482 -4.41 -19.86 17.52
C LEU A 482 -5.36 -20.95 18.03
N THR A 483 -5.74 -21.90 17.18
CA THR A 483 -6.56 -23.04 17.61
C THR A 483 -5.79 -23.90 18.61
N SER A 484 -6.41 -24.19 19.77
CA SER A 484 -5.83 -24.99 20.84
C SER A 484 -6.53 -26.32 21.02
N ASP A 485 -5.89 -27.24 21.75
CA ASP A 485 -6.50 -28.51 22.15
C ASP A 485 -7.79 -28.32 22.97
N ALA A 486 -7.83 -27.26 23.80
CA ALA A 486 -9.02 -26.92 24.58
C ALA A 486 -10.19 -26.47 23.70
N ASP A 487 -9.90 -25.70 22.64
CA ASP A 487 -10.91 -25.29 21.66
C ASP A 487 -11.50 -26.51 20.93
N VAL A 488 -10.62 -27.41 20.47
CA VAL A 488 -11.03 -28.64 19.80
C VAL A 488 -11.93 -29.48 20.71
N ALA A 489 -11.55 -29.66 21.98
CA ALA A 489 -12.36 -30.39 22.94
C ALA A 489 -13.73 -29.73 23.18
N SER A 490 -13.77 -28.40 23.28
CA SER A 490 -15.00 -27.64 23.46
C SER A 490 -15.91 -27.72 22.25
N LEU A 491 -15.36 -27.57 21.05
CA LEU A 491 -16.10 -27.71 19.80
C LEU A 491 -16.66 -29.12 19.61
N LEU A 492 -15.88 -30.17 19.93
CA LEU A 492 -16.36 -31.55 19.90
C LEU A 492 -17.55 -31.75 20.84
N LYS A 493 -17.52 -31.14 22.04
CA LYS A 493 -18.66 -31.17 22.96
C LYS A 493 -19.90 -30.45 22.40
N VAL A 494 -19.71 -29.29 21.78
CA VAL A 494 -20.77 -28.52 21.09
C VAL A 494 -21.40 -29.35 19.97
N LEU A 495 -20.58 -30.06 19.20
CA LEU A 495 -21.03 -30.91 18.10
C LEU A 495 -21.70 -32.24 18.57
N GLY A 496 -21.67 -32.51 19.89
CA GLY A 496 -22.26 -33.73 20.47
C GLY A 496 -21.36 -34.97 20.42
N ALA A 497 -20.06 -34.78 20.16
CA ALA A 497 -19.10 -35.89 20.18
C ALA A 497 -18.77 -36.28 21.63
N SER A 498 -19.24 -37.43 22.08
CA SER A 498 -18.97 -37.98 23.39
C SER A 498 -17.71 -38.83 23.40
N GLY A 499 -16.66 -38.43 24.09
CA GLY A 499 -15.54 -39.29 24.52
C GLY A 499 -14.51 -39.73 23.48
N ALA A 500 -14.57 -39.30 22.24
CA ALA A 500 -13.77 -39.86 21.15
C ALA A 500 -12.66 -38.91 20.57
N GLY A 501 -12.18 -37.96 21.33
CA GLY A 501 -11.13 -37.00 20.86
C GLY A 501 -9.68 -37.32 21.28
N ALA A 502 -9.44 -38.42 21.97
CA ALA A 502 -8.11 -38.70 22.57
C ALA A 502 -7.22 -39.64 21.72
N GLY A 503 -7.71 -40.17 20.61
CA GLY A 503 -6.88 -40.96 19.69
C GLY A 503 -6.17 -40.12 18.65
N ALA A 504 -4.99 -40.49 18.19
CA ALA A 504 -4.36 -39.95 17.04
C ALA A 504 -5.35 -39.99 15.85
N ALA A 505 -5.78 -38.83 15.36
CA ALA A 505 -6.63 -38.74 14.19
C ALA A 505 -5.88 -39.35 13.00
N ALA A 506 -6.58 -40.11 12.18
CA ALA A 506 -6.01 -40.55 10.90
C ALA A 506 -5.72 -39.28 10.07
N ASP A 507 -4.54 -39.24 9.50
CA ASP A 507 -4.14 -38.20 8.56
C ASP A 507 -5.13 -38.11 7.40
N SER A 508 -5.69 -36.93 7.15
CA SER A 508 -6.63 -36.71 6.09
C SER A 508 -6.00 -36.36 4.75
N LEU A 509 -4.67 -36.15 4.73
CA LEU A 509 -3.91 -35.88 3.51
C LEU A 509 -3.19 -37.13 3.04
N PRO A 510 -3.74 -37.85 2.07
CA PRO A 510 -3.09 -39.03 1.52
C PRO A 510 -1.80 -38.68 0.81
N ALA A 511 -0.86 -39.63 0.69
CA ALA A 511 0.47 -39.39 0.11
C ALA A 511 0.43 -38.74 -1.28
N VAL A 512 -0.61 -38.99 -2.08
CA VAL A 512 -0.78 -38.39 -3.42
C VAL A 512 -1.07 -36.88 -3.38
N LEU A 513 -1.55 -36.33 -2.25
CA LEU A 513 -1.76 -34.92 -2.06
C LEU A 513 -0.62 -34.24 -1.34
N ARG A 514 0.29 -35.05 -0.73
CA ARG A 514 1.38 -34.46 0.06
C ARG A 514 2.51 -33.97 -0.81
N ARG A 515 3.04 -32.84 -0.40
CA ARG A 515 4.25 -32.24 -0.95
C ARG A 515 5.48 -33.11 -0.59
N SER A 516 6.31 -33.42 -1.58
CA SER A 516 7.52 -34.23 -1.42
C SER A 516 8.82 -33.44 -1.65
N ASP A 517 8.75 -32.29 -2.30
CA ASP A 517 9.90 -31.42 -2.57
C ASP A 517 10.27 -30.58 -1.34
N ALA A 518 11.53 -30.12 -1.32
CA ALA A 518 12.03 -29.19 -0.32
C ALA A 518 11.47 -27.79 -0.59
N ILE A 519 11.14 -27.05 0.47
CA ILE A 519 10.63 -25.68 0.40
C ILE A 519 11.62 -24.70 1.05
N LEU A 520 11.60 -23.45 0.61
CA LEU A 520 12.33 -22.34 1.23
C LEU A 520 13.82 -22.65 1.41
N THR A 521 14.42 -23.16 0.34
CA THR A 521 15.80 -23.68 0.36
C THR A 521 16.84 -22.57 0.37
N HIS A 522 16.47 -21.32 0.03
CA HIS A 522 17.39 -20.21 0.06
C HIS A 522 17.80 -19.87 1.51
N PRO A 523 19.09 -19.61 1.79
CA PRO A 523 19.61 -19.40 3.15
C PRO A 523 18.90 -18.28 3.94
N VAL A 524 18.37 -17.25 3.30
CA VAL A 524 17.62 -16.18 3.97
C VAL A 524 16.46 -16.72 4.85
N PHE A 525 15.91 -17.88 4.50
CA PHE A 525 14.83 -18.52 5.26
C PHE A 525 15.32 -19.41 6.42
N THR A 526 16.63 -19.46 6.66
CA THR A 526 17.21 -20.25 7.75
C THR A 526 18.17 -19.47 8.64
N LEU A 527 18.67 -18.32 8.18
CA LEU A 527 19.71 -17.54 8.89
C LEU A 527 19.17 -16.67 10.02
N HIS A 528 17.90 -16.24 9.98
CA HIS A 528 17.36 -15.20 10.86
C HIS A 528 16.33 -15.74 11.86
N ARG A 529 16.59 -16.92 12.43
CA ARG A 529 15.66 -17.68 13.30
C ARG A 529 15.82 -17.39 14.80
N SER A 530 16.77 -16.58 15.21
CA SER A 530 16.92 -16.14 16.60
C SER A 530 16.52 -14.66 16.75
N GLU A 531 16.05 -14.28 17.94
CA GLU A 531 15.66 -12.89 18.27
C GLU A 531 16.73 -11.88 17.81
N SER A 532 18.00 -12.14 18.19
CA SER A 532 19.14 -11.26 17.86
C SER A 532 19.41 -11.16 16.37
N GLU A 533 19.35 -12.29 15.65
CA GLU A 533 19.63 -12.30 14.21
C GLU A 533 18.51 -11.64 13.41
N MET A 534 17.24 -11.89 13.76
CA MET A 534 16.11 -11.22 13.13
C MET A 534 16.14 -9.71 13.40
N LEU A 535 16.39 -9.30 14.65
CA LEU A 535 16.50 -7.89 15.01
C LEU A 535 17.58 -7.19 14.18
N ARG A 536 18.78 -7.76 14.13
CA ARG A 536 19.90 -7.21 13.34
C ARG A 536 19.59 -7.19 11.84
N TYR A 537 18.89 -8.18 11.33
CA TYR A 537 18.50 -8.25 9.93
C TYR A 537 17.51 -7.11 9.59
N ILE A 538 16.46 -6.94 10.39
CA ILE A 538 15.47 -5.87 10.19
C ILE A 538 16.14 -4.48 10.19
N PHE A 539 17.04 -4.21 11.16
CA PHE A 539 17.72 -2.91 11.24
C PHE A 539 18.73 -2.70 10.12
N ARG A 540 19.50 -3.74 9.74
CA ARG A 540 20.41 -3.68 8.59
C ARG A 540 19.66 -3.36 7.29
N LEU A 541 18.43 -3.84 7.11
CA LEU A 541 17.61 -3.48 5.96
C LEU A 541 17.10 -2.04 6.07
N ALA A 542 16.57 -1.65 7.23
CA ALA A 542 16.04 -0.28 7.44
C ALA A 542 17.11 0.80 7.25
N GLU A 543 18.36 0.53 7.60
CA GLU A 543 19.50 1.45 7.43
C GLU A 543 19.82 1.76 5.97
N LYS A 544 19.50 0.85 5.05
CA LYS A 544 19.70 1.02 3.60
C LYS A 544 18.67 1.96 2.95
N ASP A 545 17.64 2.37 3.69
CA ASP A 545 16.48 3.05 3.12
C ASP A 545 16.33 4.47 3.64
N VAL A 546 15.75 5.33 2.80
CA VAL A 546 15.26 6.66 3.21
C VAL A 546 13.77 6.57 3.51
N SER A 547 13.39 7.11 4.66
CA SER A 547 12.01 7.27 5.14
C SER A 547 11.87 8.61 5.86
N LEU A 548 10.67 8.96 6.33
CA LEU A 548 10.44 10.21 7.08
C LEU A 548 11.25 10.30 8.39
N THR A 549 11.82 9.20 8.86
CA THR A 549 12.72 9.21 10.03
C THR A 549 14.07 9.87 9.74
N ARG A 550 14.42 10.10 8.47
CA ARG A 550 15.68 10.71 8.06
C ARG A 550 15.51 12.11 7.49
N SER A 551 14.52 12.30 6.64
CA SER A 551 14.27 13.57 5.95
C SER A 551 12.86 13.60 5.40
N MET A 552 12.41 14.80 5.01
CA MET A 552 11.19 14.95 4.22
C MET A 552 11.26 14.14 2.91
N ILE A 553 10.12 13.75 2.39
CA ILE A 553 9.95 13.09 1.10
C ILE A 553 9.00 13.93 0.25
N PRO A 554 9.50 14.89 -0.54
CA PRO A 554 8.67 15.90 -1.22
C PRO A 554 8.11 15.39 -2.57
N LEU A 555 7.37 14.32 -2.53
CA LEU A 555 6.83 13.67 -3.74
C LEU A 555 5.55 14.32 -4.22
N GLY A 556 5.61 15.05 -5.32
CA GLY A 556 4.45 15.62 -5.98
C GLY A 556 3.51 14.59 -6.57
N SER A 557 2.32 14.85 -6.48
CA SER A 557 1.01 14.28 -6.30
C SER A 557 0.96 13.04 -5.41
N CYS A 558 1.81 12.99 -4.39
CA CYS A 558 1.76 11.95 -3.37
C CYS A 558 2.13 12.49 -2.00
N THR A 559 1.15 12.97 -1.28
CA THR A 559 1.31 13.55 0.06
C THR A 559 2.00 12.59 1.02
N MET A 560 3.26 12.85 1.34
CA MET A 560 4.07 12.08 2.30
C MET A 560 4.02 12.76 3.68
N LYS A 561 2.83 12.83 4.22
CA LYS A 561 2.53 13.44 5.52
C LYS A 561 3.06 12.58 6.67
N LEU A 562 3.46 13.21 7.75
CA LEU A 562 3.79 12.53 8.99
C LEU A 562 2.63 11.64 9.46
N ASN A 563 2.98 10.44 9.89
CA ASN A 563 2.09 9.54 10.61
C ASN A 563 2.48 9.61 12.09
N ALA A 564 1.69 10.33 12.87
CA ALA A 564 1.99 10.51 14.29
C ALA A 564 1.85 9.20 15.07
N THR A 565 2.64 9.04 16.12
CA THR A 565 2.62 7.80 16.94
C THR A 565 1.23 7.55 17.54
N THR A 566 0.56 8.60 18.02
CA THR A 566 -0.81 8.51 18.55
C THR A 566 -1.81 7.99 17.52
N GLU A 567 -1.65 8.35 16.26
CA GLU A 567 -2.50 7.85 15.17
C GLU A 567 -2.29 6.35 14.92
N MET A 568 -1.04 5.89 15.03
CA MET A 568 -0.65 4.50 14.77
C MET A 568 -0.97 3.53 15.93
N GLU A 569 -1.09 4.01 17.16
CA GLU A 569 -1.23 3.16 18.35
C GLU A 569 -2.43 2.20 18.27
N ALA A 570 -3.55 2.70 17.77
CA ALA A 570 -4.82 1.96 17.79
C ALA A 570 -4.85 0.71 16.91
N ILE A 571 -4.01 0.63 15.85
CA ILE A 571 -3.97 -0.55 14.97
C ILE A 571 -3.56 -1.84 15.71
N GLY A 572 -2.86 -1.70 16.84
CA GLY A 572 -2.44 -2.81 17.68
C GLY A 572 -3.49 -3.30 18.68
N HIS A 573 -4.63 -2.62 18.84
CA HIS A 573 -5.66 -3.02 19.79
C HIS A 573 -6.35 -4.31 19.33
N PRO A 574 -6.44 -5.36 20.17
CA PRO A 574 -7.04 -6.64 19.78
C PRO A 574 -8.47 -6.53 19.25
N GLY A 575 -9.27 -5.58 19.78
CA GLY A 575 -10.64 -5.33 19.32
C GLY A 575 -10.71 -4.75 17.90
N PHE A 576 -9.61 -4.28 17.33
CA PHE A 576 -9.49 -3.91 15.92
C PHE A 576 -8.69 -4.94 15.13
N ALA A 577 -7.55 -5.39 15.67
CA ALA A 577 -6.62 -6.25 14.96
C ALA A 577 -7.14 -7.69 14.75
N ASN A 578 -7.87 -8.26 15.74
CA ASN A 578 -8.22 -9.68 15.74
C ASN A 578 -9.68 -9.96 15.34
N VAL A 579 -10.27 -9.09 14.54
CA VAL A 579 -11.66 -9.23 14.07
C VAL A 579 -11.69 -9.87 12.70
N HIS A 580 -12.54 -10.88 12.53
CA HIS A 580 -12.79 -11.50 11.23
C HIS A 580 -13.79 -10.65 10.43
N PRO A 581 -13.58 -10.40 9.11
CA PRO A 581 -14.42 -9.49 8.31
C PRO A 581 -15.89 -9.95 8.14
N PHE A 582 -16.16 -11.21 8.36
CA PHE A 582 -17.50 -11.79 8.30
C PHE A 582 -18.03 -12.23 9.67
N SER A 583 -17.46 -11.72 10.75
CA SER A 583 -18.03 -11.83 12.10
C SER A 583 -19.40 -11.15 12.19
N ASP A 584 -20.24 -11.62 13.13
CA ASP A 584 -21.54 -11.02 13.40
C ASP A 584 -21.42 -9.51 13.71
N PRO A 585 -21.97 -8.61 12.87
CA PRO A 585 -21.85 -7.17 13.05
C PRO A 585 -22.42 -6.68 14.39
N SER A 586 -23.38 -7.38 14.97
CA SER A 586 -23.96 -7.01 16.26
C SER A 586 -22.95 -7.07 17.40
N ARG A 587 -21.84 -7.79 17.23
CA ARG A 587 -20.72 -7.92 18.18
C ARG A 587 -19.61 -6.90 17.96
N LEU A 588 -19.75 -6.04 16.94
CA LEU A 588 -18.73 -5.10 16.50
C LEU A 588 -19.18 -3.63 16.57
N PRO A 589 -19.83 -3.19 17.67
CA PRO A 589 -20.34 -1.81 17.76
C PRO A 589 -19.24 -0.76 17.75
N GLY A 590 -17.99 -1.12 18.11
CA GLY A 590 -16.87 -0.21 18.01
C GLY A 590 -16.43 0.04 16.56
N TYR A 591 -16.43 -0.99 15.70
CA TYR A 591 -16.21 -0.82 14.26
C TYR A 591 -17.39 -0.07 13.60
N ALA A 592 -18.62 -0.38 13.96
CA ALA A 592 -19.80 0.36 13.46
C ALA A 592 -19.71 1.86 13.76
N GLN A 593 -19.30 2.23 14.96
CA GLN A 593 -19.05 3.64 15.31
C GLN A 593 -17.91 4.25 14.49
N LEU A 594 -16.75 3.56 14.42
CA LEU A 594 -15.56 4.03 13.69
C LEU A 594 -15.88 4.33 12.23
N THR A 595 -16.56 3.40 11.55
CA THR A 595 -16.91 3.53 10.13
C THR A 595 -17.96 4.62 9.92
N SER A 596 -19.00 4.68 10.77
CA SER A 596 -20.04 5.72 10.69
C SER A 596 -19.47 7.12 10.93
N ASP A 597 -18.58 7.30 11.91
CA ASP A 597 -17.91 8.58 12.15
C ASP A 597 -17.10 9.02 10.93
N LEU A 598 -16.28 8.12 10.37
CA LEU A 598 -15.46 8.42 9.20
C LEU A 598 -16.31 8.73 7.97
N GLU A 599 -17.34 7.95 7.68
CA GLU A 599 -18.24 8.21 6.56
C GLU A 599 -18.90 9.58 6.69
N ALA A 600 -19.38 9.94 7.89
CA ALA A 600 -19.99 11.25 8.16
C ALA A 600 -18.98 12.39 8.02
N TRP A 601 -17.77 12.24 8.56
CA TRP A 601 -16.76 13.30 8.48
C TRP A 601 -16.21 13.48 7.06
N LEU A 602 -15.99 12.40 6.33
CA LEU A 602 -15.56 12.47 4.95
C LEU A 602 -16.66 13.03 4.04
N ALA A 603 -17.93 12.72 4.30
CA ALA A 603 -19.06 13.32 3.60
C ALA A 603 -19.11 14.84 3.83
N GLU A 604 -18.96 15.30 5.08
CA GLU A 604 -18.90 16.74 5.40
C GLU A 604 -17.70 17.43 4.74
N ILE A 605 -16.51 16.80 4.81
CA ILE A 605 -15.29 17.38 4.22
C ILE A 605 -15.43 17.54 2.69
N THR A 606 -16.07 16.61 2.03
CA THR A 606 -16.18 16.57 0.57
C THR A 606 -17.46 17.18 0.01
N GLY A 607 -18.47 17.35 0.86
CA GLY A 607 -19.80 17.86 0.44
C GLY A 607 -20.65 16.83 -0.29
N PHE A 608 -20.36 15.53 -0.13
CA PHE A 608 -21.14 14.44 -0.72
C PHE A 608 -22.25 13.93 0.21
N ALA A 609 -23.24 13.24 -0.38
CA ALA A 609 -24.38 12.69 0.34
C ALA A 609 -24.08 11.34 1.00
N ALA A 610 -23.19 10.54 0.41
CA ALA A 610 -22.84 9.22 0.92
C ALA A 610 -21.37 8.89 0.63
N VAL A 611 -20.76 8.08 1.50
CA VAL A 611 -19.38 7.62 1.39
C VAL A 611 -19.34 6.10 1.53
N SER A 612 -18.47 5.44 0.77
CA SER A 612 -18.15 4.02 0.96
C SER A 612 -16.67 3.88 1.32
N LEU A 613 -16.40 3.16 2.40
CA LEU A 613 -15.05 2.82 2.88
C LEU A 613 -14.52 1.49 2.31
N GLN A 614 -15.23 0.87 1.36
CA GLN A 614 -14.85 -0.45 0.85
C GLN A 614 -13.60 -0.44 -0.03
N PRO A 615 -13.34 0.55 -0.92
CA PRO A 615 -12.17 0.50 -1.79
C PRO A 615 -10.87 0.55 -0.99
N ASN A 616 -10.01 -0.44 -1.18
CA ASN A 616 -8.75 -0.63 -0.43
C ASN A 616 -7.50 -0.05 -1.14
N ALA A 617 -7.70 0.81 -2.14
CA ALA A 617 -6.68 1.63 -2.78
C ALA A 617 -7.34 2.79 -3.52
N GLY A 618 -6.60 3.87 -3.83
CA GLY A 618 -7.12 4.97 -4.65
C GLY A 618 -7.63 4.50 -6.00
N SER A 619 -6.87 3.67 -6.70
CA SER A 619 -7.28 3.09 -7.97
C SER A 619 -8.53 2.19 -7.89
N GLN A 620 -8.77 1.52 -6.76
CA GLN A 620 -10.04 0.83 -6.52
C GLN A 620 -11.19 1.79 -6.27
N GLY A 621 -10.92 2.94 -5.64
CA GLY A 621 -11.89 4.04 -5.55
C GLY A 621 -12.23 4.62 -6.91
N GLU A 622 -11.22 4.83 -7.78
CA GLU A 622 -11.43 5.23 -9.17
C GLU A 622 -12.38 4.25 -9.88
N TYR A 623 -12.08 2.98 -9.80
CA TYR A 623 -12.87 1.93 -10.43
C TYR A 623 -14.30 1.88 -9.88
N ALA A 624 -14.47 1.89 -8.55
CA ALA A 624 -15.77 1.85 -7.91
C ALA A 624 -16.65 3.06 -8.29
N GLY A 625 -16.05 4.26 -8.33
CA GLY A 625 -16.77 5.47 -8.70
C GLY A 625 -17.22 5.50 -10.16
N LEU A 626 -16.34 5.05 -11.07
CA LEU A 626 -16.69 4.93 -12.50
C LEU A 626 -17.77 3.87 -12.73
N LEU A 627 -17.74 2.77 -11.96
CA LEU A 627 -18.82 1.77 -12.00
C LEU A 627 -20.16 2.36 -11.50
N ALA A 628 -20.14 3.17 -10.45
CA ALA A 628 -21.35 3.84 -9.97
C ALA A 628 -21.96 4.73 -11.06
N ILE A 629 -21.13 5.52 -11.77
CA ILE A 629 -21.54 6.32 -12.94
C ILE A 629 -22.14 5.42 -14.02
N ARG A 630 -21.44 4.35 -14.41
CA ARG A 630 -21.91 3.43 -15.45
C ARG A 630 -23.25 2.79 -15.09
N ARG A 631 -23.40 2.26 -13.88
CA ARG A 631 -24.65 1.65 -13.39
C ARG A 631 -25.80 2.64 -13.34
N TRP A 632 -25.52 3.89 -12.97
CA TRP A 632 -26.54 4.95 -13.02
C TRP A 632 -27.02 5.19 -14.44
N HIS A 633 -26.14 5.30 -15.44
CA HIS A 633 -26.54 5.41 -16.85
C HIS A 633 -27.35 4.19 -17.32
N HIS A 634 -26.92 2.97 -16.96
CA HIS A 634 -27.65 1.74 -17.30
C HIS A 634 -29.06 1.73 -16.69
N SER A 635 -29.25 2.18 -15.47
CA SER A 635 -30.53 2.25 -14.78
C SER A 635 -31.52 3.20 -15.50
N ARG A 636 -30.99 4.11 -16.32
CA ARG A 636 -31.76 5.07 -17.12
C ARG A 636 -31.95 4.64 -18.59
N ASN A 637 -31.54 3.42 -18.92
CA ASN A 637 -31.48 2.93 -20.32
C ASN A 637 -30.54 3.75 -21.21
N GLU A 638 -29.48 4.30 -20.66
CA GLU A 638 -28.46 5.11 -21.35
C GLU A 638 -27.11 4.36 -21.44
N ALA A 639 -27.15 3.03 -21.65
CA ALA A 639 -25.94 2.18 -21.71
C ALA A 639 -24.96 2.55 -22.84
N GLN A 640 -25.43 3.33 -23.86
CA GLN A 640 -24.58 3.88 -24.92
C GLN A 640 -23.62 4.98 -24.44
N ARG A 641 -23.76 5.54 -23.24
CA ARG A 641 -22.88 6.56 -22.68
C ARG A 641 -21.59 5.93 -22.16
N THR A 642 -20.69 5.65 -23.10
CA THR A 642 -19.43 4.89 -22.86
C THR A 642 -18.18 5.73 -23.05
N VAL A 643 -18.27 7.03 -23.28
CA VAL A 643 -17.10 7.92 -23.42
C VAL A 643 -16.77 8.55 -22.08
N CYS A 644 -15.49 8.48 -21.70
CA CYS A 644 -14.92 9.22 -20.58
C CYS A 644 -13.87 10.22 -21.12
N LEU A 645 -14.11 11.51 -20.88
CA LEU A 645 -13.15 12.58 -21.16
C LEU A 645 -12.11 12.62 -20.04
N ILE A 646 -10.83 12.73 -20.37
CA ILE A 646 -9.73 12.75 -19.37
C ILE A 646 -8.69 13.79 -19.80
N PRO A 647 -8.37 14.81 -18.98
CA PRO A 647 -7.31 15.77 -19.28
C PRO A 647 -5.93 15.10 -19.44
N SER A 648 -5.09 15.63 -20.29
CA SER A 648 -3.73 15.13 -20.56
C SER A 648 -2.84 15.13 -19.31
N SER A 649 -3.14 15.98 -18.31
CA SER A 649 -2.48 16.06 -17.01
C SER A 649 -2.83 14.90 -16.06
N ALA A 650 -3.88 14.12 -16.34
CA ALA A 650 -4.37 13.10 -15.42
C ALA A 650 -3.33 12.02 -15.11
N HIS A 651 -3.39 11.48 -13.89
CA HIS A 651 -2.57 10.35 -13.48
C HIS A 651 -2.83 9.12 -14.37
N GLY A 652 -1.82 8.27 -14.57
CA GLY A 652 -1.92 7.09 -15.43
C GLY A 652 -2.95 6.04 -14.99
N THR A 653 -3.34 6.04 -13.71
CA THR A 653 -4.42 5.17 -13.20
C THR A 653 -5.78 5.56 -13.73
N ASN A 654 -6.03 6.85 -13.99
CA ASN A 654 -7.34 7.35 -14.43
C ASN A 654 -7.78 6.72 -15.77
N PRO A 655 -6.99 6.79 -16.87
CA PRO A 655 -7.37 6.13 -18.11
C PRO A 655 -7.44 4.60 -17.97
N ALA A 656 -6.58 3.98 -17.14
CA ALA A 656 -6.63 2.55 -16.91
C ALA A 656 -7.95 2.14 -16.21
N SER A 657 -8.35 2.85 -15.15
CA SER A 657 -9.61 2.63 -14.43
C SER A 657 -10.83 2.86 -15.31
N ALA A 658 -10.80 3.87 -16.19
CA ALA A 658 -11.88 4.15 -17.15
C ALA A 658 -12.07 2.97 -18.14
N VAL A 659 -10.98 2.46 -18.71
CA VAL A 659 -11.03 1.29 -19.61
C VAL A 659 -11.55 0.06 -18.88
N MET A 660 -11.06 -0.22 -17.66
CA MET A 660 -11.53 -1.35 -16.84
C MET A 660 -13.02 -1.26 -16.48
N ALA A 661 -13.53 -0.04 -16.31
CA ALA A 661 -14.96 0.21 -16.10
C ALA A 661 -15.79 0.20 -17.41
N GLY A 662 -15.19 -0.12 -18.55
CA GLY A 662 -15.86 -0.23 -19.84
C GLY A 662 -16.08 1.10 -20.57
N PHE A 663 -15.34 2.15 -20.19
CA PHE A 663 -15.36 3.43 -20.91
C PHE A 663 -14.27 3.49 -21.99
N ARG A 664 -14.59 4.19 -23.06
CA ARG A 664 -13.62 4.63 -24.07
C ARG A 664 -13.05 5.98 -23.68
N VAL A 665 -11.75 6.04 -23.51
CA VAL A 665 -11.06 7.28 -23.13
C VAL A 665 -10.92 8.23 -24.33
N VAL A 666 -11.23 9.50 -24.10
CA VAL A 666 -10.96 10.62 -25.02
C VAL A 666 -10.17 11.67 -24.25
N VAL A 667 -8.94 11.93 -24.71
CA VAL A 667 -8.03 12.87 -24.03
C VAL A 667 -8.40 14.30 -24.35
N VAL A 668 -8.50 15.15 -23.32
CA VAL A 668 -8.68 16.60 -23.42
C VAL A 668 -7.34 17.30 -23.23
N ALA A 669 -7.04 18.28 -24.06
CA ALA A 669 -5.81 19.07 -23.95
C ALA A 669 -5.81 19.95 -22.70
N CYS A 670 -4.60 20.29 -22.23
CA CYS A 670 -4.38 21.36 -21.27
C CYS A 670 -3.78 22.57 -21.98
N ASP A 671 -4.05 23.76 -21.45
CA ASP A 671 -3.48 25.01 -21.95
C ASP A 671 -2.03 25.23 -21.46
N ASP A 672 -1.40 26.30 -21.90
CA ASP A 672 -0.02 26.67 -21.56
C ASP A 672 0.14 27.09 -20.08
N HIS A 673 -0.97 27.30 -19.37
CA HIS A 673 -0.99 27.64 -17.93
C HIS A 673 -1.24 26.43 -17.03
N GLY A 674 -1.45 25.25 -17.65
CA GLY A 674 -1.69 23.99 -16.92
C GLY A 674 -3.15 23.73 -16.56
N ASN A 675 -4.09 24.53 -17.06
CA ASN A 675 -5.52 24.33 -16.92
C ASN A 675 -6.07 23.44 -18.04
N VAL A 676 -7.31 22.98 -17.89
CA VAL A 676 -8.04 22.30 -18.98
C VAL A 676 -8.33 23.29 -20.09
N ASP A 677 -7.98 22.95 -21.34
CA ASP A 677 -8.34 23.77 -22.48
C ASP A 677 -9.87 23.71 -22.73
N MET A 678 -10.55 24.77 -22.37
CA MET A 678 -12.01 24.88 -22.46
C MET A 678 -12.53 24.80 -23.90
N ASN A 679 -11.73 25.23 -24.90
CA ASN A 679 -12.13 25.13 -26.32
C ASN A 679 -12.09 23.67 -26.77
N ASP A 680 -11.03 22.96 -26.45
CA ASP A 680 -10.89 21.53 -26.77
C ASP A 680 -11.94 20.70 -25.98
N LEU A 681 -12.16 20.99 -24.70
CA LEU A 681 -13.21 20.33 -23.91
C LEU A 681 -14.59 20.53 -24.55
N THR A 682 -14.97 21.74 -24.88
CA THR A 682 -16.28 22.05 -25.46
C THR A 682 -16.45 21.36 -26.81
N ALA A 683 -15.41 21.36 -27.65
CA ALA A 683 -15.44 20.66 -28.94
C ALA A 683 -15.65 19.15 -28.78
N LYS A 684 -14.96 18.51 -27.83
CA LYS A 684 -15.10 17.07 -27.54
C LYS A 684 -16.43 16.72 -26.89
N ILE A 685 -16.95 17.58 -26.00
CA ILE A 685 -18.32 17.42 -25.50
C ILE A 685 -19.34 17.45 -26.64
N ALA A 686 -19.23 18.39 -27.54
CA ALA A 686 -20.13 18.47 -28.70
C ALA A 686 -20.02 17.24 -29.61
N GLU A 687 -18.80 16.78 -29.89
CA GLU A 687 -18.55 15.60 -30.71
C GLU A 687 -19.13 14.32 -30.10
N HIS A 688 -19.07 14.19 -28.77
CA HIS A 688 -19.44 12.96 -28.08
C HIS A 688 -20.73 13.07 -27.25
N ALA A 689 -21.52 14.14 -27.38
CA ALA A 689 -22.66 14.44 -26.53
C ALA A 689 -23.65 13.27 -26.31
N ALA A 690 -23.94 12.52 -27.37
CA ALA A 690 -24.87 11.37 -27.30
C ALA A 690 -24.35 10.17 -26.52
N VAL A 691 -23.03 10.06 -26.38
CA VAL A 691 -22.32 8.90 -25.80
C VAL A 691 -21.43 9.29 -24.60
N LEU A 692 -21.41 10.57 -24.23
CA LEU A 692 -20.64 11.07 -23.09
C LEU A 692 -21.21 10.51 -21.79
N GLY A 693 -20.44 9.68 -21.10
CA GLY A 693 -20.79 9.10 -19.81
C GLY A 693 -20.13 9.82 -18.64
N ALA A 694 -18.85 10.18 -18.79
CA ALA A 694 -18.08 10.80 -17.70
C ALA A 694 -17.01 11.78 -18.20
N LEU A 695 -16.68 12.75 -17.36
CA LEU A 695 -15.38 13.42 -17.31
C LEU A 695 -14.64 12.95 -16.05
N MET A 696 -13.36 12.65 -16.15
CA MET A 696 -12.51 12.33 -14.99
C MET A 696 -11.41 13.38 -14.88
N VAL A 697 -11.42 14.19 -13.81
CA VAL A 697 -10.50 15.31 -13.60
C VAL A 697 -9.82 15.21 -12.25
N THR A 698 -8.51 15.47 -12.20
CA THR A 698 -7.76 15.61 -10.92
C THR A 698 -7.85 17.04 -10.42
N TYR A 699 -8.17 17.26 -9.13
CA TYR A 699 -8.31 18.61 -8.58
C TYR A 699 -7.72 18.76 -7.18
N PRO A 700 -6.89 19.81 -6.91
CA PRO A 700 -6.24 20.65 -7.92
C PRO A 700 -5.46 19.82 -8.94
N SER A 701 -5.17 20.40 -10.11
CA SER A 701 -4.52 19.64 -11.18
C SER A 701 -3.10 19.19 -10.78
N THR A 702 -2.63 18.10 -11.37
CA THR A 702 -1.24 17.63 -11.21
C THR A 702 -0.19 18.60 -11.75
N HIS A 703 -0.62 19.70 -12.37
CA HIS A 703 0.25 20.84 -12.70
C HIS A 703 0.52 21.75 -11.50
N GLY A 704 -0.03 21.46 -10.33
CA GLY A 704 0.14 22.25 -9.11
C GLY A 704 -0.68 23.53 -9.08
N VAL A 705 -1.76 23.61 -9.84
CA VAL A 705 -2.65 24.77 -9.93
C VAL A 705 -4.11 24.41 -9.67
N PHE A 706 -4.85 25.34 -9.06
CA PHE A 706 -6.30 25.26 -9.01
C PHE A 706 -6.89 25.66 -10.36
N GLU A 707 -7.66 24.77 -10.99
CA GLU A 707 -8.42 25.03 -12.19
C GLU A 707 -9.49 26.09 -11.92
N GLU A 708 -9.37 27.26 -12.52
CA GLU A 708 -10.29 28.39 -12.31
C GLU A 708 -11.71 28.08 -12.82
N SER A 709 -11.79 27.34 -13.94
CA SER A 709 -13.03 27.05 -14.66
C SER A 709 -13.72 25.77 -14.18
N ILE A 710 -13.36 25.22 -13.02
CA ILE A 710 -13.86 23.89 -12.61
C ILE A 710 -15.40 23.79 -12.59
N ARG A 711 -16.13 24.85 -12.15
CA ARG A 711 -17.57 24.87 -12.18
C ARG A 711 -18.12 24.84 -13.62
N GLU A 712 -17.55 25.64 -14.50
CA GLU A 712 -17.92 25.68 -15.92
C GLU A 712 -17.68 24.35 -16.63
N ILE A 713 -16.57 23.68 -16.26
CA ILE A 713 -16.26 22.32 -16.70
C ILE A 713 -17.36 21.33 -16.26
N CYS A 714 -17.74 21.37 -14.99
CA CYS A 714 -18.80 20.51 -14.46
C CYS A 714 -20.15 20.78 -15.13
N ASP A 715 -20.54 22.05 -15.26
CA ASP A 715 -21.79 22.46 -15.89
C ASP A 715 -21.86 22.04 -17.37
N ALA A 716 -20.77 22.18 -18.12
CA ALA A 716 -20.70 21.76 -19.51
C ALA A 716 -20.90 20.26 -19.69
N VAL A 717 -20.28 19.44 -18.82
CA VAL A 717 -20.42 17.97 -18.84
C VAL A 717 -21.85 17.57 -18.48
N HIS A 718 -22.42 18.18 -17.45
CA HIS A 718 -23.80 17.91 -17.00
C HIS A 718 -24.82 18.30 -18.07
N ALA A 719 -24.63 19.43 -18.73
CA ALA A 719 -25.51 19.87 -19.83
C ALA A 719 -25.56 18.86 -21.00
N ALA A 720 -24.47 18.10 -21.21
CA ALA A 720 -24.42 17.04 -22.20
C ALA A 720 -24.91 15.67 -21.66
N GLY A 721 -25.33 15.59 -20.39
CA GLY A 721 -25.82 14.38 -19.73
C GLY A 721 -24.74 13.44 -19.21
N GLY A 722 -23.49 13.86 -19.21
CA GLY A 722 -22.38 13.17 -18.56
C GLY A 722 -22.32 13.47 -17.06
N LEU A 723 -21.50 12.73 -16.32
CA LEU A 723 -21.21 12.95 -14.91
C LEU A 723 -19.73 13.28 -14.69
N VAL A 724 -19.41 13.98 -13.59
CA VAL A 724 -18.07 14.41 -13.26
C VAL A 724 -17.47 13.53 -12.15
N TYR A 725 -16.44 12.79 -12.48
CA TYR A 725 -15.59 12.09 -11.53
C TYR A 725 -14.39 12.98 -11.17
N MET A 726 -14.20 13.29 -9.90
CA MET A 726 -13.02 13.98 -9.41
C MET A 726 -12.02 13.03 -8.77
N ASP A 727 -10.80 13.03 -9.27
CA ASP A 727 -9.68 12.38 -8.60
C ASP A 727 -9.25 13.24 -7.40
N GLY A 728 -9.48 12.72 -6.19
CA GLY A 728 -9.20 13.37 -4.91
C GLY A 728 -7.82 13.05 -4.33
N ALA A 729 -6.88 12.59 -5.15
CA ALA A 729 -5.50 12.36 -4.70
C ALA A 729 -4.87 13.63 -4.10
N ASN A 730 -5.24 14.81 -4.61
CA ASN A 730 -4.75 16.12 -4.19
C ASN A 730 -5.64 16.81 -3.13
N MET A 731 -6.43 16.04 -2.37
CA MET A 731 -7.34 16.57 -1.36
C MET A 731 -6.62 17.35 -0.25
N ASN A 732 -5.31 17.18 -0.07
CA ASN A 732 -4.50 17.93 0.89
C ASN A 732 -4.48 19.44 0.64
N ALA A 733 -4.86 19.90 -0.56
CA ALA A 733 -5.07 21.31 -0.89
C ALA A 733 -6.51 21.82 -0.69
N GLN A 734 -7.45 20.95 -0.31
CA GLN A 734 -8.87 21.29 -0.36
C GLN A 734 -9.59 21.23 0.99
N VAL A 735 -9.11 20.41 1.94
CA VAL A 735 -9.82 20.16 3.21
C VAL A 735 -10.07 21.48 3.96
N GLY A 736 -11.34 21.77 4.19
CA GLY A 736 -11.78 23.01 4.84
C GLY A 736 -11.79 24.26 3.95
N LEU A 737 -11.22 24.20 2.73
CA LEU A 737 -11.18 25.33 1.78
C LEU A 737 -12.16 25.18 0.62
N SER A 738 -12.38 23.96 0.13
CA SER A 738 -13.34 23.68 -0.93
C SER A 738 -13.99 22.32 -0.75
N GLN A 739 -15.11 22.10 -1.42
CA GLN A 739 -15.87 20.84 -1.35
C GLN A 739 -16.20 20.35 -2.76
N PRO A 740 -15.68 19.20 -3.17
CA PRO A 740 -15.94 18.62 -4.50
C PRO A 740 -17.42 18.54 -4.86
N GLY A 741 -18.26 18.03 -3.97
CA GLY A 741 -19.70 17.92 -4.17
C GLY A 741 -20.39 19.27 -4.34
N ALA A 742 -19.87 20.33 -3.72
CA ALA A 742 -20.47 21.67 -3.80
C ALA A 742 -20.11 22.42 -5.09
N PHE A 743 -19.01 22.11 -5.75
CA PHE A 743 -18.63 22.77 -7.01
C PHE A 743 -18.99 21.97 -8.27
N GLY A 744 -19.60 20.78 -8.12
CA GLY A 744 -20.20 20.06 -9.23
C GLY A 744 -19.63 18.67 -9.52
N ALA A 745 -18.69 18.15 -8.71
CA ALA A 745 -18.31 16.76 -8.85
C ALA A 745 -19.43 15.81 -8.39
N ASP A 746 -19.66 14.73 -9.12
CA ASP A 746 -20.66 13.71 -8.79
C ASP A 746 -20.08 12.58 -7.95
N VAL A 747 -18.82 12.28 -8.16
CA VAL A 747 -18.04 11.25 -7.45
C VAL A 747 -16.66 11.80 -7.18
N CYS A 748 -16.11 11.47 -6.01
CA CYS A 748 -14.71 11.68 -5.70
C CYS A 748 -14.15 10.49 -4.93
N HIS A 749 -12.98 9.96 -5.33
CA HIS A 749 -12.25 9.10 -4.40
C HIS A 749 -11.30 9.90 -3.53
N LEU A 750 -10.99 9.36 -2.37
CA LEU A 750 -10.03 9.91 -1.43
C LEU A 750 -8.87 8.92 -1.26
N ASN A 751 -7.68 9.43 -1.01
CA ASN A 751 -6.55 8.61 -0.60
C ASN A 751 -6.26 8.87 0.89
N LEU A 752 -6.76 8.00 1.78
CA LEU A 752 -6.53 8.18 3.21
C LEU A 752 -5.04 8.06 3.57
N HIS A 753 -4.27 7.34 2.75
CA HIS A 753 -2.82 7.22 2.84
C HIS A 753 -2.05 8.41 2.26
N LYS A 754 -2.73 9.53 1.98
CA LYS A 754 -2.16 10.83 1.60
C LYS A 754 -2.65 11.89 2.58
N THR A 755 -3.84 12.43 2.36
CA THR A 755 -4.40 13.55 3.12
C THR A 755 -4.72 13.22 4.58
N PHE A 756 -5.09 11.96 4.89
CA PHE A 756 -5.61 11.56 6.20
C PHE A 756 -4.69 10.60 6.97
N ALA A 757 -3.39 10.78 6.83
CA ALA A 757 -2.31 10.24 7.66
C ALA A 757 -2.17 8.70 7.75
N ILE A 758 -2.84 7.89 6.93
CA ILE A 758 -2.48 6.47 6.82
C ILE A 758 -1.08 6.39 6.18
N PRO A 759 -0.15 5.57 6.72
CA PRO A 759 1.21 5.51 6.21
C PRO A 759 1.30 4.86 4.83
N HIS A 760 2.31 5.28 4.05
CA HIS A 760 2.57 4.71 2.73
C HIS A 760 3.18 3.30 2.76
N GLY A 761 3.81 2.88 3.88
CA GLY A 761 4.30 1.53 4.09
C GLY A 761 5.22 0.97 3.00
N GLY A 762 5.97 1.83 2.31
CA GLY A 762 6.81 1.40 1.18
C GLY A 762 6.04 1.14 -0.13
N GLY A 763 4.78 1.56 -0.22
CA GLY A 763 3.89 1.34 -1.37
C GLY A 763 2.60 0.60 -1.01
N GLY A 764 2.11 0.79 0.17
CA GLY A 764 0.92 0.23 0.81
C GLY A 764 1.22 -0.20 2.23
N PRO A 765 0.20 -0.12 3.11
CA PRO A 765 -1.23 -0.27 2.83
C PRO A 765 -1.89 1.00 2.28
N GLY A 766 -3.06 0.83 1.67
CA GLY A 766 -3.86 1.92 1.14
C GLY A 766 -5.34 1.82 1.50
N MET A 767 -6.02 2.98 1.42
CA MET A 767 -7.48 3.10 1.47
C MET A 767 -7.92 4.17 0.47
N GLY A 768 -8.99 3.89 -0.27
CA GLY A 768 -9.51 4.76 -1.32
C GLY A 768 -11.03 4.96 -1.24
N PRO A 769 -11.57 5.49 -0.13
CA PRO A 769 -13.01 5.74 -0.02
C PRO A 769 -13.55 6.56 -1.19
N ILE A 770 -14.81 6.33 -1.55
CA ILE A 770 -15.50 7.15 -2.53
C ILE A 770 -16.67 7.88 -1.88
N GLY A 771 -16.76 9.19 -2.17
CA GLY A 771 -17.91 10.02 -1.87
C GLY A 771 -18.73 10.25 -3.14
N VAL A 772 -20.07 10.25 -3.02
CA VAL A 772 -20.98 10.40 -4.15
C VAL A 772 -22.15 11.31 -3.82
N VAL A 773 -22.70 11.97 -4.84
CA VAL A 773 -23.99 12.70 -4.73
C VAL A 773 -25.14 11.72 -4.50
N GLU A 774 -26.27 12.20 -3.96
CA GLU A 774 -27.42 11.38 -3.56
C GLU A 774 -27.92 10.41 -4.65
N ARG A 775 -27.98 10.87 -5.91
CA ARG A 775 -28.42 10.03 -7.04
C ARG A 775 -27.54 8.82 -7.32
N LEU A 776 -26.29 8.83 -6.86
CA LEU A 776 -25.32 7.73 -7.04
C LEU A 776 -25.20 6.85 -5.80
N ALA A 777 -25.74 7.24 -4.65
CA ALA A 777 -25.67 6.46 -3.42
C ALA A 777 -26.20 5.00 -3.57
N PRO A 778 -27.28 4.73 -4.33
CA PRO A 778 -27.73 3.35 -4.56
C PRO A 778 -26.77 2.45 -5.35
N PHE A 779 -25.74 3.04 -5.98
CA PHE A 779 -24.76 2.33 -6.82
C PHE A 779 -23.39 2.16 -6.14
N LEU A 780 -23.27 2.56 -4.88
CA LEU A 780 -22.08 2.30 -4.07
C LEU A 780 -21.83 0.79 -3.92
N PRO A 781 -20.55 0.37 -3.69
CA PRO A 781 -20.23 -1.04 -3.47
C PRO A 781 -21.03 -1.65 -2.31
N GLY A 782 -21.69 -2.79 -2.56
CA GLY A 782 -22.38 -3.57 -1.54
C GLY A 782 -21.41 -4.16 -0.51
N ILE A 783 -21.75 -4.12 0.77
CA ILE A 783 -20.92 -4.65 1.86
C ILE A 783 -21.25 -6.09 2.24
N GLY A 784 -22.47 -6.57 1.96
CA GLY A 784 -22.94 -7.94 2.18
C GLY A 784 -22.41 -8.92 1.11
N LEU A 785 -22.28 -10.20 1.46
CA LEU A 785 -22.00 -11.24 0.47
C LEU A 785 -23.16 -11.38 -0.52
N GLY A 786 -22.83 -11.46 -1.80
CA GLY A 786 -23.82 -11.52 -2.88
C GLY A 786 -24.41 -10.18 -3.30
N GLU A 787 -24.06 -9.08 -2.62
CA GLU A 787 -24.44 -7.72 -3.04
C GLU A 787 -23.58 -7.25 -4.21
N GLU A 788 -24.16 -6.42 -5.06
CA GLU A 788 -23.53 -5.93 -6.28
C GLU A 788 -22.43 -4.88 -6.01
N GLY A 789 -21.49 -4.78 -6.94
CA GLY A 789 -20.49 -3.70 -6.96
C GLY A 789 -19.30 -3.88 -6.04
N ARG A 790 -19.15 -5.02 -5.38
CA ARG A 790 -18.03 -5.30 -4.50
C ARG A 790 -16.70 -5.19 -5.25
N VAL A 791 -15.79 -4.35 -4.76
CA VAL A 791 -14.45 -4.12 -5.37
C VAL A 791 -13.30 -4.66 -4.52
N SER A 792 -13.56 -5.07 -3.28
CA SER A 792 -12.57 -5.71 -2.40
C SER A 792 -13.15 -6.93 -1.73
N SER A 793 -12.29 -7.86 -1.26
CA SER A 793 -12.71 -9.09 -0.59
C SER A 793 -13.45 -8.84 0.72
N ALA A 794 -13.09 -7.78 1.45
CA ALA A 794 -13.69 -7.45 2.74
C ALA A 794 -14.72 -6.31 2.64
N PRO A 795 -15.71 -6.25 3.55
CA PRO A 795 -16.75 -5.22 3.57
C PRO A 795 -16.22 -3.78 3.63
N TYR A 796 -15.13 -3.55 4.36
CA TYR A 796 -14.53 -2.23 4.58
C TYR A 796 -13.06 -2.18 4.12
N GLY A 797 -12.68 -2.98 3.13
CA GLY A 797 -11.34 -3.01 2.56
C GLY A 797 -10.25 -3.22 3.61
N SER A 798 -9.40 -2.22 3.83
CA SER A 798 -8.32 -2.26 4.82
C SER A 798 -8.78 -1.70 6.18
N ALA A 799 -9.76 -2.33 6.80
CA ALA A 799 -10.49 -1.78 7.95
C ALA A 799 -9.62 -1.48 9.18
N SER A 800 -8.56 -2.27 9.45
CA SER A 800 -7.73 -2.09 10.66
C SER A 800 -6.88 -0.82 10.65
N ILE A 801 -6.72 -0.15 9.51
CA ILE A 801 -5.99 1.13 9.42
C ILE A 801 -6.91 2.36 9.40
N LEU A 802 -8.22 2.18 9.37
CA LEU A 802 -9.19 3.29 9.50
C LEU A 802 -9.06 4.07 10.83
N PRO A 803 -8.69 3.44 11.98
CA PRO A 803 -8.42 4.18 13.21
C PRO A 803 -7.40 5.30 13.07
N ILE A 804 -6.43 5.18 12.14
CA ILE A 804 -5.41 6.20 11.90
C ILE A 804 -6.06 7.49 11.40
N SER A 805 -6.88 7.41 10.36
CA SER A 805 -7.59 8.58 9.82
C SER A 805 -8.62 9.14 10.80
N TRP A 806 -9.28 8.28 11.57
CA TRP A 806 -10.18 8.73 12.64
C TRP A 806 -9.39 9.52 13.70
N ALA A 807 -8.22 9.02 14.13
CA ALA A 807 -7.34 9.71 15.08
C ALA A 807 -6.88 11.06 14.54
N TYR A 808 -6.41 11.11 13.29
CA TYR A 808 -5.96 12.33 12.61
C TYR A 808 -7.07 13.42 12.63
N ILE A 809 -8.27 13.07 12.16
CA ILE A 809 -9.38 14.03 12.10
C ILE A 809 -9.84 14.43 13.50
N ALA A 810 -9.94 13.50 14.44
CA ALA A 810 -10.38 13.77 15.81
C ALA A 810 -9.36 14.61 16.59
N ALA A 811 -8.07 14.42 16.38
CA ALA A 811 -7.02 15.17 17.06
C ALA A 811 -6.86 16.60 16.53
N LEU A 812 -7.05 16.81 15.22
CA LEU A 812 -6.98 18.13 14.58
C LEU A 812 -8.31 18.91 14.70
N GLY A 813 -9.45 18.23 14.61
CA GLY A 813 -10.75 18.90 14.55
C GLY A 813 -10.92 19.79 13.32
N ALA A 814 -12.03 20.49 13.24
CA ALA A 814 -12.39 21.34 12.08
C ALA A 814 -11.33 22.41 11.75
N GLU A 815 -10.81 23.07 12.78
CA GLU A 815 -9.83 24.14 12.61
C GLU A 815 -8.45 23.58 12.22
N GLY A 816 -8.01 22.48 12.84
CA GLY A 816 -6.70 21.89 12.60
C GLY A 816 -6.57 21.26 11.22
N VAL A 817 -7.60 20.56 10.70
CA VAL A 817 -7.55 20.00 9.34
C VAL A 817 -7.55 21.09 8.27
N ARG A 818 -8.21 22.22 8.51
CA ARG A 818 -8.15 23.41 7.64
C ARG A 818 -6.75 24.04 7.70
N ALA A 819 -6.22 24.26 8.89
CA ALA A 819 -4.88 24.81 9.08
C ALA A 819 -3.80 23.95 8.40
N ALA A 820 -3.92 22.64 8.48
CA ALA A 820 -3.04 21.71 7.77
C ALA A 820 -3.03 21.99 6.25
N THR A 821 -4.20 22.15 5.64
CA THR A 821 -4.32 22.51 4.22
C THR A 821 -3.71 23.87 3.89
N GLU A 822 -3.99 24.89 4.70
CA GLU A 822 -3.46 26.23 4.52
C GLU A 822 -1.93 26.28 4.60
N ILE A 823 -1.35 25.52 5.55
CA ILE A 823 0.11 25.42 5.69
C ILE A 823 0.74 24.58 4.57
N ALA A 824 0.08 23.54 4.08
CA ALA A 824 0.56 22.81 2.91
C ALA A 824 0.70 23.73 1.67
N ILE A 825 -0.28 24.61 1.46
CA ILE A 825 -0.24 25.64 0.40
C ILE A 825 0.88 26.66 0.67
N LEU A 826 1.03 27.11 1.92
CA LEU A 826 2.11 28.03 2.29
C LEU A 826 3.50 27.40 2.05
N ASN A 827 3.71 26.16 2.47
CA ASN A 827 4.99 25.45 2.31
C ASN A 827 5.37 25.33 0.83
N ALA A 828 4.42 24.96 -0.04
CA ALA A 828 4.65 24.86 -1.49
C ALA A 828 5.01 26.24 -2.10
N ASN A 829 4.28 27.30 -1.75
CA ASN A 829 4.53 28.65 -2.21
C ASN A 829 5.87 29.22 -1.68
N TYR A 830 6.23 28.90 -0.43
CA TYR A 830 7.52 29.26 0.15
C TYR A 830 8.68 28.64 -0.62
N MET A 831 8.61 27.32 -0.88
CA MET A 831 9.63 26.64 -1.67
C MET A 831 9.71 27.19 -3.11
N ALA A 832 8.56 27.40 -3.76
CA ALA A 832 8.50 27.99 -5.09
C ALA A 832 9.15 29.38 -5.12
N ALA A 833 8.84 30.26 -4.15
CA ALA A 833 9.43 31.58 -4.05
C ALA A 833 10.96 31.55 -3.83
N ARG A 834 11.44 30.64 -2.97
CA ARG A 834 12.86 30.47 -2.64
C ARG A 834 13.69 29.85 -3.76
N LEU A 835 13.04 29.14 -4.68
CA LEU A 835 13.71 28.44 -5.78
C LEU A 835 13.58 29.14 -7.14
N ARG A 836 12.71 30.16 -7.25
CA ARG A 836 12.36 30.81 -8.52
C ARG A 836 13.54 31.46 -9.26
N ASP A 837 14.56 31.89 -8.52
CA ASP A 837 15.80 32.46 -9.10
C ASP A 837 16.80 31.39 -9.58
N ALA A 838 16.65 30.17 -9.13
CA ALA A 838 17.49 29.02 -9.49
C ALA A 838 16.84 28.10 -10.53
N PHE A 839 15.51 27.92 -10.46
CA PHE A 839 14.71 27.08 -11.36
C PHE A 839 13.41 27.79 -11.72
N SER A 840 12.97 27.66 -12.98
CA SER A 840 11.66 28.16 -13.37
C SER A 840 10.57 27.31 -12.72
N ILE A 841 9.54 27.95 -12.18
CA ILE A 841 8.29 27.29 -11.79
C ILE A 841 7.44 27.20 -13.05
N LEU A 842 7.13 25.98 -13.50
CA LEU A 842 6.56 25.76 -14.83
C LEU A 842 5.13 26.29 -14.93
N TYR A 843 4.30 26.02 -13.92
CA TYR A 843 2.92 26.46 -13.88
C TYR A 843 2.63 27.22 -12.58
N THR A 844 1.82 28.24 -12.69
CA THR A 844 1.30 29.04 -11.55
C THR A 844 -0.15 29.43 -11.85
N GLY A 845 -0.93 29.63 -10.80
CA GLY A 845 -2.24 30.23 -10.90
C GLY A 845 -2.18 31.70 -11.34
N ARG A 846 -3.34 32.32 -11.51
CA ARG A 846 -3.54 33.70 -12.00
C ARG A 846 -2.70 34.75 -11.24
N THR A 847 -2.49 34.58 -9.95
CA THR A 847 -1.73 35.47 -9.06
C THR A 847 -0.26 35.13 -8.96
N GLY A 848 0.22 34.11 -9.67
CA GLY A 848 1.60 33.63 -9.60
C GLY A 848 1.88 32.69 -8.41
N THR A 849 0.82 32.27 -7.70
CA THR A 849 0.87 31.25 -6.62
C THR A 849 0.72 29.84 -7.16
N VAL A 850 1.07 28.84 -6.34
CA VAL A 850 0.86 27.42 -6.61
C VAL A 850 -0.09 26.83 -5.56
N ALA A 851 -0.67 25.67 -5.83
CA ALA A 851 -1.47 24.92 -4.85
C ALA A 851 -0.56 24.34 -3.73
N HIS A 852 -0.74 23.11 -3.34
CA HIS A 852 0.09 22.42 -2.33
C HIS A 852 1.35 21.77 -2.91
N GLU A 853 1.55 21.87 -4.22
CA GLU A 853 2.71 21.33 -4.96
C GLU A 853 3.12 22.29 -6.08
N CYS A 854 4.35 22.16 -6.57
CA CYS A 854 4.87 22.96 -7.68
C CYS A 854 5.78 22.13 -8.59
N ILE A 855 5.88 22.55 -9.85
CA ILE A 855 6.74 21.91 -10.85
C ILE A 855 7.95 22.77 -11.15
N LEU A 856 9.15 22.27 -10.84
CA LEU A 856 10.42 22.87 -11.25
C LEU A 856 10.77 22.42 -12.67
N ASP A 857 10.98 23.36 -13.56
CA ASP A 857 11.42 23.08 -14.92
C ASP A 857 12.94 23.00 -14.99
N LEU A 858 13.47 21.79 -15.24
CA LEU A 858 14.89 21.53 -15.38
C LEU A 858 15.36 21.48 -16.85
N ARG A 859 14.46 21.65 -17.81
CA ARG A 859 14.83 21.65 -19.24
C ARG A 859 15.86 22.72 -19.59
N PRO A 860 15.78 23.98 -19.07
CA PRO A 860 16.82 24.98 -19.29
C PRO A 860 18.17 24.54 -18.70
N LEU A 861 18.19 24.00 -17.47
CA LEU A 861 19.40 23.47 -16.83
C LEU A 861 20.02 22.36 -17.67
N THR A 862 19.22 21.44 -18.19
CA THR A 862 19.69 20.35 -19.05
C THR A 862 20.28 20.89 -20.34
N GLN A 863 19.63 21.89 -20.95
CA GLN A 863 20.10 22.52 -22.19
C GLN A 863 21.44 23.25 -21.99
N GLU A 864 21.63 23.94 -20.85
CA GLU A 864 22.84 24.71 -20.53
C GLU A 864 24.03 23.81 -20.18
N SER A 865 23.82 22.73 -19.43
CA SER A 865 24.87 21.93 -18.77
C SER A 865 24.96 20.47 -19.19
N GLY A 866 23.92 19.94 -19.84
CA GLY A 866 23.79 18.51 -20.08
C GLY A 866 23.36 17.69 -18.84
N VAL A 867 23.20 18.33 -17.67
CA VAL A 867 22.74 17.68 -16.43
C VAL A 867 21.28 17.28 -16.58
N THR A 868 20.96 16.01 -16.36
CA THR A 868 19.61 15.49 -16.49
C THR A 868 18.84 15.59 -15.17
N VAL A 869 17.52 15.44 -15.22
CA VAL A 869 16.67 15.32 -14.02
C VAL A 869 17.12 14.15 -13.14
N GLU A 870 17.54 13.05 -13.76
CA GLU A 870 18.06 11.89 -13.05
C GLU A 870 19.36 12.21 -12.29
N ASP A 871 20.28 12.99 -12.88
CA ASP A 871 21.51 13.40 -12.21
C ASP A 871 21.21 14.23 -10.96
N VAL A 872 20.24 15.15 -11.05
CA VAL A 872 19.77 15.95 -9.89
C VAL A 872 19.18 15.03 -8.82
N ALA A 873 18.34 14.09 -9.20
CA ALA A 873 17.73 13.14 -8.27
C ALA A 873 18.78 12.27 -7.56
N LYS A 874 19.77 11.75 -8.29
CA LYS A 874 20.85 10.95 -7.69
C LYS A 874 21.72 11.80 -6.77
N ARG A 875 21.95 13.08 -7.11
CA ARG A 875 22.73 13.98 -6.27
C ARG A 875 22.01 14.34 -4.95
N LEU A 876 20.69 14.47 -4.96
CA LEU A 876 19.89 14.66 -3.74
C LEU A 876 20.08 13.54 -2.72
N MET A 877 20.34 12.30 -3.18
CA MET A 877 20.65 11.18 -2.28
C MET A 877 21.94 11.40 -1.47
N ASP A 878 22.94 12.08 -2.03
CA ASP A 878 24.18 12.43 -1.31
C ASP A 878 23.93 13.47 -0.19
N PHE A 879 22.89 14.30 -0.35
CA PHE A 879 22.40 15.20 0.69
C PHE A 879 21.50 14.50 1.72
N GLY A 880 21.15 13.23 1.50
CA GLY A 880 20.30 12.44 2.38
C GLY A 880 18.80 12.63 2.13
N PHE A 881 18.42 13.10 0.94
CA PHE A 881 17.03 13.30 0.56
C PHE A 881 16.54 12.31 -0.49
N HIS A 882 15.26 11.99 -0.39
CA HIS A 882 14.50 11.41 -1.49
C HIS A 882 14.23 12.49 -2.54
N ALA A 883 14.47 12.21 -3.80
CA ALA A 883 14.14 13.16 -4.86
C ALA A 883 12.62 13.25 -5.07
N PRO A 884 12.11 14.39 -5.59
CA PRO A 884 10.72 14.55 -5.97
C PRO A 884 10.34 13.63 -7.15
N THR A 885 9.07 13.65 -7.53
CA THR A 885 8.60 12.94 -8.74
C THR A 885 9.27 13.51 -9.98
N MET A 886 9.89 12.63 -10.77
CA MET A 886 10.69 12.99 -11.94
C MET A 886 9.89 12.86 -13.22
N SER A 887 10.03 13.84 -14.12
CA SER A 887 9.54 13.79 -15.52
C SER A 887 8.06 13.43 -15.63
N TRP A 888 7.27 13.83 -14.67
CA TRP A 888 5.82 13.65 -14.65
C TRP A 888 5.16 14.83 -13.91
N PRO A 889 4.02 15.36 -14.38
CA PRO A 889 3.32 15.05 -15.65
C PRO A 889 4.06 15.54 -16.89
N VAL A 890 5.07 16.39 -16.74
CA VAL A 890 5.85 16.97 -17.83
C VAL A 890 7.26 16.40 -17.85
N ALA A 891 7.73 15.95 -19.00
CA ALA A 891 9.08 15.44 -19.14
C ALA A 891 10.14 16.52 -18.86
N GLY A 892 11.22 16.14 -18.16
CA GLY A 892 12.32 17.04 -17.83
C GLY A 892 12.06 17.97 -16.63
N THR A 893 11.11 17.61 -15.78
CA THR A 893 10.74 18.40 -14.60
C THR A 893 10.86 17.61 -13.30
N LEU A 894 10.84 18.33 -12.17
CA LEU A 894 10.66 17.78 -10.82
C LEU A 894 9.37 18.35 -10.22
N MET A 895 8.50 17.49 -9.69
CA MET A 895 7.29 17.90 -9.00
C MET A 895 7.48 17.75 -7.50
N LEU A 896 7.38 18.87 -6.78
CA LEU A 896 7.59 18.97 -5.34
C LEU A 896 6.26 19.15 -4.61
N GLU A 897 6.01 18.33 -3.59
CA GLU A 897 4.91 18.49 -2.65
C GLU A 897 5.47 18.43 -1.22
N PRO A 898 5.75 19.57 -0.57
CA PRO A 898 6.03 19.62 0.86
C PRO A 898 4.70 19.55 1.62
N THR A 899 4.62 18.66 2.62
CA THR A 899 3.41 18.58 3.44
C THR A 899 3.41 19.63 4.55
N GLU A 900 2.27 19.82 5.20
CA GLU A 900 2.14 20.71 6.34
C GLU A 900 2.98 20.28 7.55
N SER A 901 3.31 19.00 7.64
CA SER A 901 4.06 18.44 8.77
C SER A 901 5.57 18.74 8.73
N GLU A 902 6.06 19.28 7.63
CA GLU A 902 7.48 19.60 7.49
C GLU A 902 7.83 20.98 8.10
N SER A 903 8.87 21.01 8.93
CA SER A 903 9.33 22.26 9.52
C SER A 903 9.99 23.17 8.49
N LYS A 904 9.92 24.48 8.69
CA LYS A 904 10.65 25.47 7.85
C LYS A 904 12.13 25.13 7.73
N ALA A 905 12.75 24.67 8.82
CA ALA A 905 14.17 24.29 8.83
C ALA A 905 14.46 23.11 7.88
N GLU A 906 13.54 22.15 7.76
CA GLU A 906 13.66 21.03 6.82
C GLU A 906 13.43 21.48 5.38
N LEU A 907 12.45 22.37 5.14
CA LEU A 907 12.24 23.00 3.85
C LEU A 907 13.48 23.79 3.39
N ASP A 908 14.08 24.57 4.29
CA ASP A 908 15.30 25.34 4.00
C ASP A 908 16.47 24.42 3.65
N ARG A 909 16.66 23.32 4.38
CA ARG A 909 17.70 22.32 4.05
C ARG A 909 17.52 21.74 2.64
N TYR A 910 16.30 21.46 2.26
CA TYR A 910 15.98 20.91 0.93
C TYR A 910 16.23 21.96 -0.17
N ILE A 911 15.81 23.19 0.08
CA ILE A 911 16.07 24.33 -0.81
C ILE A 911 17.58 24.54 -0.99
N ASP A 912 18.35 24.51 0.10
CA ASP A 912 19.82 24.67 0.05
C ASP A 912 20.48 23.54 -0.75
N ALA A 913 19.99 22.30 -0.64
CA ALA A 913 20.47 21.18 -1.44
C ALA A 913 20.23 21.41 -2.94
N LEU A 914 19.03 21.82 -3.33
CA LEU A 914 18.70 22.11 -4.73
C LEU A 914 19.52 23.29 -5.27
N ARG A 915 19.71 24.36 -4.47
CA ARG A 915 20.54 25.51 -4.87
C ARG A 915 22.02 25.10 -5.04
N ALA A 916 22.55 24.27 -4.14
CA ALA A 916 23.91 23.73 -4.27
C ALA A 916 24.07 22.91 -5.56
N ILE A 917 23.09 22.07 -5.88
CA ILE A 917 23.06 21.29 -7.13
C ILE A 917 23.00 22.22 -8.35
N ARG A 918 22.24 23.33 -8.28
CA ARG A 918 22.21 24.36 -9.35
C ARG A 918 23.59 25.00 -9.58
N GLU A 919 24.33 25.29 -8.50
CA GLU A 919 25.70 25.84 -8.63
C GLU A 919 26.68 24.81 -9.22
N GLU A 920 26.58 23.52 -8.83
CA GLU A 920 27.34 22.44 -9.46
C GLU A 920 27.04 22.35 -10.98
N ALA A 921 25.77 22.50 -11.39
CA ALA A 921 25.37 22.52 -12.81
C ALA A 921 25.88 23.76 -13.55
N ARG A 922 25.93 24.95 -12.89
CA ARG A 922 26.52 26.17 -13.47
C ARG A 922 28.03 26.01 -13.72
N ALA A 923 28.75 25.33 -12.81
CA ALA A 923 30.17 25.04 -13.01
C ALA A 923 30.40 24.13 -14.23
N ILE A 924 29.48 23.22 -14.51
CA ILE A 924 29.52 22.36 -15.70
C ILE A 924 29.21 23.21 -16.94
N ALA A 925 28.15 24.01 -16.94
CA ALA A 925 27.75 24.87 -18.04
C ALA A 925 28.85 25.88 -18.44
N SER A 926 29.63 26.39 -17.46
CA SER A 926 30.76 27.27 -17.71
C SER A 926 32.02 26.55 -18.26
N GLY A 927 31.98 25.22 -18.34
CA GLY A 927 33.13 24.40 -18.74
C GLY A 927 34.22 24.26 -17.66
N SER A 928 33.96 24.72 -16.45
CA SER A 928 34.92 24.61 -15.32
C SER A 928 35.07 23.17 -14.84
N VAL A 929 34.02 22.36 -14.99
CA VAL A 929 33.99 20.92 -14.65
C VAL A 929 33.38 20.14 -15.82
N PRO A 930 34.05 19.13 -16.37
CA PRO A 930 33.45 18.24 -17.37
C PRO A 930 32.27 17.44 -16.76
N LEU A 931 31.16 17.36 -17.47
CA LEU A 931 29.96 16.67 -16.99
C LEU A 931 30.25 15.26 -16.48
N GLU A 932 30.91 14.43 -17.29
CA GLU A 932 31.21 13.03 -16.97
C GLU A 932 32.14 12.85 -15.75
N GLN A 933 32.86 13.90 -15.38
CA GLN A 933 33.76 13.94 -14.22
C GLN A 933 33.18 14.71 -13.04
N SER A 934 31.95 15.18 -13.14
CA SER A 934 31.30 15.95 -12.07
C SER A 934 30.77 15.06 -10.94
N ALA A 935 30.59 15.64 -9.75
CA ALA A 935 29.93 14.98 -8.64
C ALA A 935 28.46 14.65 -8.95
N LEU A 936 27.79 15.46 -9.76
CA LEU A 936 26.41 15.21 -10.25
C LEU A 936 26.28 13.92 -11.04
N ARG A 937 27.14 13.73 -12.04
CA ARG A 937 27.12 12.53 -12.89
C ARG A 937 27.52 11.27 -12.13
N ASN A 938 28.40 11.39 -11.16
CA ASN A 938 28.91 10.27 -10.38
C ASN A 938 28.08 9.95 -9.12
N ALA A 939 27.06 10.75 -8.80
CA ALA A 939 26.12 10.50 -7.71
C ALA A 939 25.23 9.27 -7.97
N PRO A 940 24.76 8.56 -6.92
CA PRO A 940 25.10 8.78 -5.52
C PRO A 940 26.46 8.18 -5.15
N HIS A 941 27.11 8.76 -4.12
CA HIS A 941 28.39 8.31 -3.61
C HIS A 941 28.23 7.38 -2.41
N THR A 942 28.63 6.13 -2.57
CA THR A 942 28.67 5.16 -1.46
C THR A 942 29.91 5.36 -0.60
N ALA A 943 29.92 4.82 0.63
CA ALA A 943 31.11 4.83 1.47
C ALA A 943 32.27 4.05 0.82
N SER A 944 31.98 2.91 0.18
CA SER A 944 32.97 2.10 -0.52
C SER A 944 33.62 2.85 -1.69
N ASP A 945 32.82 3.56 -2.49
CA ASP A 945 33.32 4.37 -3.61
C ASP A 945 34.29 5.47 -3.14
N LEU A 946 33.94 6.18 -2.05
CA LEU A 946 34.77 7.26 -1.51
C LEU A 946 36.05 6.76 -0.79
N LEU A 947 36.05 5.56 -0.26
CA LEU A 947 37.21 4.97 0.42
C LEU A 947 38.21 4.24 -0.49
N ARG A 948 37.93 4.17 -1.79
CA ARG A 948 38.84 3.53 -2.77
C ARG A 948 40.20 4.19 -2.74
N SER A 949 41.28 3.38 -2.83
CA SER A 949 42.63 3.86 -2.89
C SER A 949 42.97 4.56 -4.22
N ASP A 950 42.29 4.15 -5.31
CA ASP A 950 42.44 4.62 -6.68
C ASP A 950 41.50 5.79 -7.06
N TRP A 951 41.17 6.66 -6.11
CA TRP A 951 40.31 7.83 -6.38
C TRP A 951 41.00 8.76 -7.41
N ALA A 952 40.46 8.77 -8.61
CA ALA A 952 40.99 9.55 -9.73
C ALA A 952 40.06 10.66 -10.21
N ARG A 953 38.97 10.95 -9.46
CA ARG A 953 38.01 12.00 -9.84
C ARG A 953 38.58 13.38 -9.55
N PRO A 954 38.26 14.41 -10.36
CA PRO A 954 38.85 15.76 -10.22
C PRO A 954 38.31 16.58 -9.05
N TYR A 955 37.36 16.04 -8.29
CA TYR A 955 36.84 16.68 -7.07
C TYR A 955 37.25 15.91 -5.81
N ALA A 956 37.27 16.64 -4.68
CA ALA A 956 37.63 16.05 -3.39
C ALA A 956 36.57 15.04 -2.94
N ARG A 957 37.00 14.02 -2.18
CA ARG A 957 36.10 13.06 -1.55
C ARG A 957 35.05 13.73 -0.67
N GLU A 958 35.46 14.79 0.03
CA GLU A 958 34.57 15.61 0.87
C GLU A 958 33.45 16.25 0.08
N GLN A 959 33.69 16.66 -1.16
CA GLN A 959 32.62 17.21 -2.04
C GLN A 959 31.61 16.13 -2.42
N GLY A 960 32.08 14.89 -2.65
CA GLY A 960 31.17 13.75 -2.86
C GLY A 960 30.36 13.42 -1.61
N ALA A 961 31.06 13.32 -0.46
CA ALA A 961 30.50 12.87 0.80
C ALA A 961 29.63 13.93 1.50
N PHE A 962 30.10 15.17 1.54
CA PHE A 962 29.55 16.26 2.37
C PHE A 962 29.41 17.55 1.54
N PRO A 963 28.51 17.56 0.56
CA PRO A 963 28.38 18.70 -0.36
C PRO A 963 28.03 20.02 0.34
N LEU A 964 27.42 19.96 1.52
CA LEU A 964 27.19 21.10 2.43
C LEU A 964 27.57 20.72 3.86
N SER A 965 27.93 21.72 4.66
CA SER A 965 28.44 21.51 6.03
C SER A 965 27.50 20.75 6.95
N TRP A 966 26.20 21.01 6.84
CA TRP A 966 25.17 20.34 7.67
C TRP A 966 25.01 18.85 7.35
N VAL A 967 25.43 18.40 6.16
CA VAL A 967 25.34 16.97 5.77
C VAL A 967 26.16 16.08 6.70
N LYS A 968 27.29 16.60 7.25
CA LYS A 968 28.13 15.81 8.17
C LYS A 968 27.36 15.28 9.39
N ALA A 969 26.47 16.10 9.95
CA ALA A 969 25.70 15.74 11.15
C ALA A 969 24.55 14.78 10.86
N ARG A 970 24.12 14.66 9.60
CA ARG A 970 22.94 13.88 9.18
C ARG A 970 23.24 12.99 7.98
N LYS A 971 24.51 12.57 7.79
CA LYS A 971 24.92 11.80 6.62
C LYS A 971 24.17 10.48 6.53
N TYR A 972 23.49 10.29 5.41
CA TYR A 972 23.03 9.02 4.93
C TYR A 972 24.01 8.48 3.89
N TRP A 973 24.37 7.21 3.97
CA TRP A 973 25.23 6.55 3.01
C TRP A 973 24.39 5.69 2.06
N PRO A 974 24.21 6.08 0.80
CA PRO A 974 23.56 5.20 -0.17
C PRO A 974 24.27 3.84 -0.21
N PRO A 975 23.52 2.71 -0.13
CA PRO A 975 24.13 1.39 -0.09
C PRO A 975 24.71 0.93 -1.42
N VAL A 976 24.23 1.49 -2.52
CA VAL A 976 24.67 1.18 -3.89
C VAL A 976 24.86 2.47 -4.67
N ARG A 977 25.68 2.43 -5.71
CA ARG A 977 25.84 3.50 -6.70
C ARG A 977 24.68 3.51 -7.68
N ARG A 978 24.74 4.36 -8.71
CA ARG A 978 23.72 4.44 -9.77
C ARG A 978 23.46 3.05 -10.37
N ILE A 979 22.21 2.62 -10.36
CA ILE A 979 21.81 1.29 -10.84
C ILE A 979 21.66 1.30 -12.36
N ASP A 980 22.16 0.26 -13.02
CA ASP A 980 21.95 0.03 -14.45
C ASP A 980 20.55 -0.57 -14.69
N ASN A 981 19.60 0.31 -15.04
CA ASN A 981 18.23 -0.07 -15.33
C ASN A 981 18.11 -0.93 -16.61
N VAL A 982 18.94 -0.65 -17.62
CA VAL A 982 18.91 -1.36 -18.89
C VAL A 982 19.42 -2.79 -18.72
N HIS A 983 20.50 -2.97 -17.95
CA HIS A 983 20.99 -4.29 -17.60
C HIS A 983 19.91 -5.14 -16.91
N GLY A 984 19.24 -4.58 -15.89
CA GLY A 984 18.19 -5.30 -15.14
C GLY A 984 16.96 -5.67 -15.98
N ASP A 985 16.57 -4.83 -16.96
CA ASP A 985 15.45 -5.15 -17.85
C ASP A 985 15.81 -6.15 -18.97
N ARG A 986 17.10 -6.25 -19.31
CA ARG A 986 17.58 -7.27 -20.25
C ARG A 986 17.83 -8.62 -19.60
N ASN A 987 18.20 -8.62 -18.32
CA ASN A 987 18.57 -9.79 -17.54
C ASN A 987 17.62 -9.94 -16.34
N VAL A 988 16.36 -10.25 -16.62
CA VAL A 988 15.29 -10.27 -15.60
C VAL A 988 15.46 -11.44 -14.64
N VAL A 989 15.84 -11.15 -13.40
CA VAL A 989 15.92 -12.09 -12.28
C VAL A 989 15.06 -11.54 -11.15
N CYS A 990 13.99 -12.24 -10.80
CA CYS A 990 12.99 -11.81 -9.82
C CYS A 990 12.91 -12.72 -8.59
N ALA A 991 13.97 -13.39 -8.27
CA ALA A 991 14.15 -14.21 -7.07
C ALA A 991 15.47 -13.85 -6.38
N CYS A 992 15.65 -14.29 -5.14
CA CYS A 992 16.91 -14.14 -4.41
C CYS A 992 18.07 -14.75 -5.21
N LEU A 993 19.18 -14.02 -5.25
CA LEU A 993 20.38 -14.53 -5.91
C LEU A 993 20.97 -15.70 -5.11
N PRO A 994 21.60 -16.70 -5.78
CA PRO A 994 22.38 -17.72 -5.11
C PRO A 994 23.46 -17.10 -4.20
N VAL A 995 23.81 -17.77 -3.11
CA VAL A 995 24.80 -17.26 -2.14
C VAL A 995 26.14 -16.91 -2.78
N ASP A 996 26.56 -17.68 -3.76
CA ASP A 996 27.80 -17.47 -4.50
C ASP A 996 27.82 -16.14 -5.27
N ALA A 997 26.68 -15.58 -5.59
CA ALA A 997 26.58 -14.28 -6.24
C ALA A 997 26.98 -13.11 -5.33
N TYR A 998 27.01 -13.32 -4.01
CA TYR A 998 27.45 -12.35 -3.00
C TYR A 998 28.90 -12.56 -2.55
N ALA A 999 29.56 -13.65 -2.98
CA ALA A 999 30.97 -13.83 -2.76
C ALA A 999 31.71 -12.72 -3.52
N GLU A 1000 32.68 -12.05 -2.85
CA GLU A 1000 33.51 -11.05 -3.50
C GLU A 1000 34.09 -11.65 -4.78
N ALA A 1001 33.80 -11.03 -5.91
CA ALA A 1001 34.37 -11.42 -7.18
C ALA A 1001 35.86 -11.19 -7.10
N SER A 1002 36.59 -12.25 -6.79
CA SER A 1002 38.05 -12.31 -7.07
C SER A 1002 38.20 -12.24 -8.59
N GLY A 1003 38.34 -11.01 -9.08
CA GLY A 1003 38.68 -10.63 -10.46
C GLY A 1003 38.18 -11.55 -11.56
N GLU A 1004 37.27 -11.01 -12.36
CA GLU A 1004 36.76 -11.52 -13.65
C GLU A 1004 35.34 -12.08 -13.62
N THR A 1005 34.46 -11.27 -14.21
CA THR A 1005 33.25 -11.62 -14.99
C THR A 1005 32.67 -13.05 -14.83
N ALA A 1006 32.07 -13.37 -13.71
CA ALA A 1006 31.46 -14.70 -13.54
C ALA A 1006 29.95 -14.66 -13.19
N LEU A 1007 29.25 -13.50 -13.28
CA LEU A 1007 27.90 -13.40 -12.75
C LEU A 1007 26.77 -13.76 -13.72
N LEU A 1008 27.02 -14.08 -14.99
CA LEU A 1008 25.94 -14.30 -15.98
C LEU A 1008 26.17 -15.48 -16.95
N GLY A 1009 27.01 -16.44 -16.61
CA GLY A 1009 27.35 -17.56 -17.50
C GLY A 1009 26.69 -18.91 -17.23
N ALA A 1010 25.73 -19.00 -16.36
CA ALA A 1010 25.11 -20.27 -15.98
C ALA A 1010 23.59 -20.27 -16.07
N ARG A 1011 23.08 -20.30 -17.30
CA ARG A 1011 21.86 -21.01 -17.75
C ARG A 1011 21.80 -20.95 -19.29
N SER A 1012 22.46 -21.90 -19.91
CA SER A 1012 22.10 -22.39 -21.26
C SER A 1012 21.03 -23.46 -21.10
#